data_9544493291e53327301346363fd0ecf4
#
_entry.id   9544493291e53327301346363fd0ecf4
#
_cell.length_a   1.000
_cell.length_b   1.000
_cell.length_c   1.000
_cell.angle_alpha   90.00
_cell.angle_beta   90.00
_cell.angle_gamma   90.00
#
_symmetry.space_group_name_H-M   'P 1'
#
loop_
_entity.id
_entity.type
_entity.pdbx_description
1 polymer ?
#
loop_
_entity_poly.entity_id
_entity_poly.type
_entity_poly.pdbx_seq_one_letter_code
_entity_poly.pdbx_strand_id
1 'polypeptide(L)'
;MSGLFLVLVVATCAVARADDDVEDATDSEVLEEHERTLQELLRESTHAAPSVKDAFRKLAEQASSAPSLQELRERESGSSERESPRRVEREIEQAQGEVARDEWIVAREALFTLSALRQIGILDVDAVPESRDEDWHREALERASLMGDDWARTAFGYRLWKGFDGVEKDEERALQMLREVAAIGLERGPTTYEIEGLNGAEWLRDRDRDASWFSESVAAKAADQVALELDAAARGDDSAHAQLGYRALVGDRGVEQDEGAAFQHFYEAAQRRGGGLPEAHYNLGFMYMNGMGTDKNYTAAKEQFTKAISKGGIAPAYNGLGVLEYNGLLGEKNYTAAMAYFEEAAKREDPDGYFNLAQMYILGHDVEANATYGVEIMEKAAELGHWRAPYELGLAHASGEAVERNVSRATRLFHVFIEERFSWDKQRNDAIEDVLVHQNSWGALIRYSLVSSLGSESAANNVVWLLRKSNAYTNDDRFELAARMLREIIHCYGSPEARVDLADLLRTRKVEPDLTFDLNNEYEQAALNASTYDRAAVQHYVAAAFSEKPYAEALVNLGWAHLLGSGVVVNFTRSLELFAAGAAASHNSYEAAPCVIAGMISKLWLLAASASLRMNFGSLGLPDSHFSSLKARSLAGSSNALTALQIIQGIEIIERYSLYVLTLALASVLAYRMMLPSR
;
A
#
# COMPACT_ATOMS: atom_id res chain seq x y z
N MET A 1 9.03 -33.16 11.37
CA MET A 1 9.85 -31.94 11.44
C MET A 1 9.14 -30.70 10.93
N SER A 2 7.81 -30.70 10.90
CA SER A 2 6.99 -29.57 10.41
C SER A 2 6.34 -28.76 11.53
N GLY A 3 6.72 -28.98 12.78
CA GLY A 3 6.07 -28.31 13.92
C GLY A 3 6.90 -27.25 14.63
N LEU A 4 8.18 -27.08 14.26
CA LEU A 4 9.05 -26.11 14.93
C LEU A 4 9.21 -24.78 14.17
N PHE A 5 8.76 -24.70 12.91
CA PHE A 5 8.86 -23.48 12.10
C PHE A 5 7.67 -22.51 12.33
N LEU A 6 6.57 -23.00 12.88
CA LEU A 6 5.36 -22.19 13.11
C LEU A 6 5.41 -21.36 14.40
N VAL A 7 6.30 -21.70 15.33
CA VAL A 7 6.42 -21.02 16.64
C VAL A 7 7.12 -19.66 16.54
N LEU A 8 7.94 -19.45 15.49
CA LEU A 8 8.69 -18.18 15.34
C LEU A 8 7.90 -17.05 14.67
N VAL A 9 6.81 -17.34 13.95
CA VAL A 9 6.15 -16.34 13.08
C VAL A 9 5.08 -15.53 13.79
N VAL A 10 4.51 -16.02 14.86
CA VAL A 10 3.41 -15.34 15.57
C VAL A 10 3.85 -14.65 16.85
N ALA A 11 4.94 -15.14 17.46
CA ALA A 11 5.67 -14.39 18.49
C ALA A 11 6.00 -12.95 18.07
N THR A 12 5.88 -12.64 16.81
CA THR A 12 6.32 -11.40 16.22
C THR A 12 5.24 -10.31 16.12
N CYS A 13 3.98 -10.53 16.47
CA CYS A 13 3.06 -9.39 16.65
C CYS A 13 3.21 -8.73 18.02
N ALA A 14 3.40 -9.51 19.07
CA ALA A 14 3.80 -9.01 20.38
C ALA A 14 5.31 -8.75 20.44
N VAL A 15 6.15 -9.61 19.82
CA VAL A 15 7.61 -9.51 19.80
C VAL A 15 8.12 -8.38 18.89
N ALA A 16 7.46 -8.03 17.77
CA ALA A 16 7.86 -6.81 17.04
C ALA A 16 7.53 -5.52 17.81
N ARG A 17 6.65 -5.61 18.82
CA ARG A 17 6.46 -4.54 19.83
C ARG A 17 7.38 -4.71 21.03
N ALA A 18 7.87 -5.92 21.33
CA ALA A 18 8.70 -6.26 22.49
C ALA A 18 10.20 -6.32 22.17
N ASP A 19 10.63 -6.66 20.93
CA ASP A 19 12.05 -6.74 20.56
C ASP A 19 12.79 -5.39 20.66
N ASP A 20 12.08 -4.28 20.82
CA ASP A 20 12.69 -2.98 21.04
C ASP A 20 12.97 -2.67 22.53
N ASP A 21 12.50 -3.51 23.48
CA ASP A 21 12.64 -3.29 24.92
C ASP A 21 13.30 -4.46 25.70
N VAL A 22 13.84 -5.49 25.02
CA VAL A 22 14.24 -6.73 25.71
C VAL A 22 15.75 -6.86 25.87
N GLU A 23 16.25 -6.39 27.00
CA GLU A 23 17.29 -7.11 27.77
C GLU A 23 16.77 -7.76 29.05
N ASP A 24 15.48 -7.70 29.36
CA ASP A 24 14.87 -8.42 30.51
C ASP A 24 13.52 -9.03 30.12
N ALA A 25 13.55 -10.19 29.46
CA ALA A 25 12.36 -11.00 29.27
C ALA A 25 11.96 -11.61 30.62
N THR A 26 11.10 -10.95 31.34
CA THR A 26 10.33 -11.59 32.41
C THR A 26 9.26 -12.44 31.73
N ASP A 27 9.23 -13.75 32.01
CA ASP A 27 8.19 -14.69 31.61
C ASP A 27 6.86 -14.29 32.26
N SER A 28 6.17 -13.27 31.70
CA SER A 28 4.87 -12.84 32.20
C SER A 28 3.78 -13.75 31.65
N GLU A 29 3.12 -14.50 32.55
CA GLU A 29 1.98 -15.38 32.17
C GLU A 29 0.88 -14.58 31.43
N VAL A 30 0.70 -13.29 31.74
CA VAL A 30 -0.34 -12.42 31.15
C VAL A 30 0.00 -12.11 29.69
N LEU A 31 1.25 -11.75 29.38
CA LEU A 31 1.71 -11.49 28.02
C LEU A 31 1.69 -12.77 27.17
N GLU A 32 2.14 -13.89 27.73
CA GLU A 32 2.11 -15.19 27.04
C GLU A 32 0.65 -15.63 26.70
N GLU A 33 -0.30 -15.40 27.60
CA GLU A 33 -1.70 -15.74 27.35
C GLU A 33 -2.31 -14.84 26.26
N HIS A 34 -1.99 -13.55 26.25
CA HIS A 34 -2.42 -12.63 25.20
C HIS A 34 -1.88 -13.04 23.84
N GLU A 35 -0.60 -13.29 23.75
CA GLU A 35 0.05 -13.77 22.53
C GLU A 35 -0.57 -15.08 22.03
N ARG A 36 -0.80 -16.03 22.93
CA ARG A 36 -1.46 -17.29 22.58
C ARG A 36 -2.87 -17.05 22.03
N THR A 37 -3.61 -16.11 22.59
CA THR A 37 -4.95 -15.74 22.13
C THR A 37 -4.93 -15.15 20.72
N LEU A 38 -3.98 -14.26 20.42
CA LEU A 38 -3.78 -13.74 19.07
C LEU A 38 -3.37 -14.84 18.08
N GLN A 39 -2.53 -15.78 18.53
CA GLN A 39 -2.16 -16.94 17.72
C GLN A 39 -3.35 -17.84 17.38
N GLU A 40 -4.23 -18.11 18.35
CA GLU A 40 -5.46 -18.88 18.13
C GLU A 40 -6.34 -18.20 17.08
N LEU A 41 -6.50 -16.88 17.16
CA LEU A 41 -7.28 -16.09 16.20
C LEU A 41 -6.72 -16.17 14.77
N LEU A 42 -5.40 -16.10 14.61
CA LEU A 42 -4.71 -16.07 13.32
C LEU A 42 -4.58 -17.45 12.65
N ARG A 43 -4.58 -18.54 13.43
CA ARG A 43 -4.37 -19.92 12.90
C ARG A 43 -5.59 -20.49 12.19
N GLU A 44 -6.78 -19.99 12.50
CA GLU A 44 -7.99 -20.51 11.90
C GLU A 44 -8.14 -20.15 10.43
N SER A 45 -8.78 -21.00 9.66
CA SER A 45 -8.95 -20.78 8.22
C SER A 45 -10.22 -20.01 7.88
N THR A 46 -11.13 -19.81 8.83
CA THR A 46 -12.43 -19.15 8.63
C THR A 46 -12.96 -18.56 9.95
N HIS A 47 -13.67 -17.43 9.83
CA HIS A 47 -14.32 -16.75 10.97
C HIS A 47 -15.37 -17.63 11.71
N ALA A 48 -15.91 -18.65 11.06
CA ALA A 48 -16.95 -19.51 11.64
C ALA A 48 -16.41 -20.56 12.63
N ALA A 49 -15.07 -20.68 12.80
CA ALA A 49 -14.49 -21.61 13.75
C ALA A 49 -14.86 -21.26 15.19
N PRO A 50 -15.24 -22.23 16.04
CA PRO A 50 -15.56 -21.97 17.45
C PRO A 50 -14.42 -21.31 18.23
N SER A 51 -13.17 -21.66 17.92
CA SER A 51 -11.95 -21.08 18.49
C SER A 51 -11.81 -19.58 18.24
N VAL A 52 -12.28 -19.07 17.08
CA VAL A 52 -12.31 -17.62 16.77
C VAL A 52 -13.22 -16.88 17.75
N LYS A 53 -14.40 -17.45 18.06
CA LYS A 53 -15.31 -16.85 19.06
C LYS A 53 -14.72 -16.85 20.47
N ASP A 54 -14.01 -17.91 20.82
CA ASP A 54 -13.35 -18.00 22.12
C ASP A 54 -12.17 -17.04 22.21
N ALA A 55 -11.40 -16.86 21.13
CA ALA A 55 -10.36 -15.84 21.07
C ALA A 55 -10.93 -14.42 21.20
N PHE A 56 -12.06 -14.11 20.55
CA PHE A 56 -12.73 -12.80 20.72
C PHE A 56 -13.19 -12.56 22.16
N ARG A 57 -13.73 -13.58 22.86
CA ARG A 57 -14.11 -13.46 24.27
C ARG A 57 -12.90 -13.20 25.17
N LYS A 58 -11.82 -13.94 24.99
CA LYS A 58 -10.58 -13.71 25.75
C LYS A 58 -10.02 -12.31 25.53
N LEU A 59 -9.98 -11.82 24.26
CA LEU A 59 -9.58 -10.44 23.97
C LEU A 59 -10.52 -9.42 24.65
N ALA A 60 -11.83 -9.66 24.68
CA ALA A 60 -12.78 -8.79 25.37
C ALA A 60 -12.58 -8.79 26.89
N GLU A 61 -12.29 -9.95 27.49
CA GLU A 61 -11.95 -10.08 28.92
C GLU A 61 -10.68 -9.29 29.23
N GLN A 62 -9.63 -9.43 28.42
CA GLN A 62 -8.40 -8.66 28.55
C GLN A 62 -8.64 -7.15 28.40
N ALA A 63 -9.43 -6.72 27.41
CA ALA A 63 -9.80 -5.33 27.19
C ALA A 63 -10.63 -4.73 28.34
N SER A 64 -11.34 -5.56 29.11
CA SER A 64 -12.22 -5.11 30.22
C SER A 64 -11.46 -4.49 31.38
N SER A 65 -10.18 -4.81 31.56
CA SER A 65 -9.33 -4.22 32.59
C SER A 65 -8.90 -2.78 32.27
N ALA A 66 -9.11 -2.30 31.04
CA ALA A 66 -8.76 -0.95 30.64
C ALA A 66 -9.60 0.12 31.36
N PRO A 67 -9.00 1.27 31.78
CA PRO A 67 -9.72 2.40 32.36
C PRO A 67 -10.79 2.95 31.43
N SER A 68 -11.80 3.61 31.99
CA SER A 68 -12.83 4.30 31.23
C SER A 68 -12.26 5.47 30.44
N LEU A 69 -12.93 5.84 29.33
CA LEU A 69 -12.53 6.98 28.50
C LEU A 69 -12.48 8.29 29.31
N GLN A 70 -13.41 8.48 30.25
CA GLN A 70 -13.45 9.65 31.11
C GLN A 70 -12.20 9.72 31.99
N GLU A 71 -11.82 8.63 32.65
CA GLU A 71 -10.62 8.58 33.51
C GLU A 71 -9.34 8.88 32.71
N LEU A 72 -9.24 8.36 31.48
CA LEU A 72 -8.09 8.61 30.62
C LEU A 72 -8.01 10.07 30.16
N ARG A 73 -9.15 10.68 29.78
CA ARG A 73 -9.21 12.10 29.37
C ARG A 73 -8.92 13.03 30.55
N GLU A 74 -9.35 12.70 31.78
CA GLU A 74 -9.03 13.46 32.99
C GLU A 74 -7.52 13.41 33.29
N ARG A 75 -6.85 12.29 33.10
CA ARG A 75 -5.39 12.16 33.19
C ARG A 75 -4.67 13.02 32.14
N GLU A 76 -5.09 12.96 30.87
CA GLU A 76 -4.52 13.77 29.79
C GLU A 76 -4.64 15.27 30.06
N SER A 77 -5.79 15.73 30.57
CA SER A 77 -6.04 17.15 30.87
C SER A 77 -5.33 17.67 32.10
N GLY A 78 -5.00 16.80 33.07
CA GLY A 78 -4.37 17.14 34.34
C GLY A 78 -2.83 17.24 34.31
N SER A 79 -2.18 16.72 33.26
CA SER A 79 -0.74 16.76 33.09
C SER A 79 -0.29 18.06 32.42
N SER A 80 0.54 18.85 33.07
CA SER A 80 1.12 20.09 32.49
C SER A 80 2.19 19.82 31.42
N GLU A 81 2.74 18.63 31.42
CA GLU A 81 3.63 18.09 30.39
C GLU A 81 2.99 16.80 29.86
N ARG A 82 2.73 16.73 28.56
CA ARG A 82 2.20 15.50 27.96
C ARG A 82 3.18 14.36 28.16
N GLU A 83 2.75 13.38 28.92
CA GLU A 83 3.58 12.25 29.33
C GLU A 83 3.77 11.31 28.15
N SER A 84 5.01 10.88 27.88
CA SER A 84 5.24 9.83 26.88
C SER A 84 4.60 8.51 27.37
N PRO A 85 4.07 7.65 26.47
CA PRO A 85 3.50 6.36 26.84
C PRO A 85 4.40 5.50 27.71
N ARG A 86 5.70 5.46 27.43
CA ARG A 86 6.72 4.77 28.22
C ARG A 86 6.87 5.32 29.65
N ARG A 87 6.49 6.56 29.86
CA ARG A 87 6.48 7.13 31.20
C ARG A 87 5.29 6.62 32.00
N VAL A 88 4.11 6.56 31.39
CA VAL A 88 2.89 6.04 32.04
C VAL A 88 3.09 4.57 32.43
N GLU A 89 3.66 3.76 31.55
CA GLU A 89 3.99 2.35 31.84
C GLU A 89 4.96 2.24 33.03
N ARG A 90 6.04 3.02 33.04
CA ARG A 90 6.99 3.05 34.17
C ARG A 90 6.35 3.53 35.47
N GLU A 91 5.44 4.49 35.43
CA GLU A 91 4.71 4.96 36.59
C GLU A 91 3.77 3.89 37.13
N ILE A 92 3.09 3.14 36.28
CA ILE A 92 2.26 2.00 36.67
C ILE A 92 3.12 0.90 37.29
N GLU A 93 4.23 0.56 36.67
CA GLU A 93 5.17 -0.46 37.17
C GLU A 93 5.72 -0.07 38.54
N GLN A 94 6.15 1.21 38.73
CA GLN A 94 6.65 1.71 40.00
C GLN A 94 5.58 1.79 41.09
N ALA A 95 4.34 2.10 40.74
CA ALA A 95 3.24 2.27 41.68
C ALA A 95 2.54 0.96 42.04
N GLN A 96 2.40 0.03 41.10
CA GLN A 96 1.54 -1.14 41.22
C GLN A 96 2.24 -2.47 40.92
N GLY A 97 3.46 -2.41 40.37
CA GLY A 97 4.27 -3.57 40.03
C GLY A 97 4.17 -4.00 38.55
N GLU A 98 5.01 -4.94 38.21
CA GLU A 98 5.24 -5.43 36.84
C GLU A 98 3.97 -6.08 36.21
N VAL A 99 3.25 -6.88 36.98
CA VAL A 99 2.00 -7.52 36.53
C VAL A 99 0.96 -6.47 36.10
N ALA A 100 0.82 -5.36 36.86
CA ALA A 100 -0.11 -4.31 36.50
C ALA A 100 0.30 -3.54 35.22
N ARG A 101 1.60 -3.44 34.96
CA ARG A 101 2.12 -2.91 33.68
C ARG A 101 1.72 -3.82 32.54
N ASP A 102 1.91 -5.13 32.69
CA ASP A 102 1.61 -6.11 31.64
C ASP A 102 0.10 -6.19 31.36
N GLU A 103 -0.73 -6.17 32.41
CA GLU A 103 -2.20 -6.06 32.24
C GLU A 103 -2.59 -4.80 31.48
N TRP A 104 -1.92 -3.67 31.72
CA TRP A 104 -2.14 -2.42 30.97
C TRP A 104 -1.79 -2.55 29.49
N ILE A 105 -0.64 -3.17 29.17
CA ILE A 105 -0.19 -3.41 27.80
C ILE A 105 -1.19 -4.31 27.08
N VAL A 106 -1.53 -5.44 27.66
CA VAL A 106 -2.49 -6.40 27.08
C VAL A 106 -3.85 -5.76 26.85
N ALA A 107 -4.36 -4.98 27.82
CA ALA A 107 -5.67 -4.34 27.67
C ALA A 107 -5.72 -3.33 26.51
N ARG A 108 -4.68 -2.51 26.33
CA ARG A 108 -4.64 -1.55 25.21
C ARG A 108 -4.53 -2.23 23.84
N GLU A 109 -3.72 -3.30 23.75
CA GLU A 109 -3.56 -4.07 22.51
C GLU A 109 -4.83 -4.82 22.14
N ALA A 110 -5.51 -5.41 23.12
CA ALA A 110 -6.81 -6.04 22.92
C ALA A 110 -7.87 -5.04 22.45
N LEU A 111 -7.94 -3.84 23.05
CA LEU A 111 -8.83 -2.76 22.63
C LEU A 111 -8.57 -2.34 21.19
N PHE A 112 -7.28 -2.14 20.79
CA PHE A 112 -6.94 -1.79 19.42
C PHE A 112 -7.36 -2.88 18.44
N THR A 113 -7.02 -4.15 18.71
CA THR A 113 -7.35 -5.28 17.85
C THR A 113 -8.85 -5.40 17.65
N LEU A 114 -9.63 -5.41 18.73
CA LEU A 114 -11.07 -5.49 18.67
C LEU A 114 -11.72 -4.30 17.96
N SER A 115 -11.20 -3.08 18.19
CA SER A 115 -11.65 -1.87 17.51
C SER A 115 -11.46 -1.99 15.99
N ALA A 116 -10.27 -2.38 15.52
CA ALA A 116 -9.96 -2.53 14.10
C ALA A 116 -10.86 -3.58 13.42
N LEU A 117 -11.09 -4.73 14.06
CA LEU A 117 -11.95 -5.78 13.54
C LEU A 117 -13.43 -5.38 13.53
N ARG A 118 -13.87 -4.59 14.51
CA ARG A 118 -15.25 -4.07 14.58
C ARG A 118 -15.50 -2.99 13.53
N GLN A 119 -14.53 -2.13 13.29
CA GLN A 119 -14.59 -1.10 12.22
C GLN A 119 -14.91 -1.74 10.87
N ILE A 120 -14.22 -2.81 10.52
CA ILE A 120 -14.45 -3.55 9.26
C ILE A 120 -15.76 -4.34 9.32
N GLY A 121 -16.19 -4.76 10.50
CA GLY A 121 -17.43 -5.49 10.73
C GLY A 121 -17.28 -6.99 10.77
N ILE A 122 -16.07 -7.51 10.91
CA ILE A 122 -15.79 -8.95 11.01
C ILE A 122 -15.78 -9.47 12.46
N LEU A 123 -15.87 -8.58 13.44
CA LEU A 123 -15.99 -8.95 14.87
C LEU A 123 -17.34 -9.60 15.16
N ASP A 124 -17.32 -10.76 15.83
CA ASP A 124 -18.53 -11.41 16.29
C ASP A 124 -19.12 -10.68 17.51
N VAL A 125 -20.19 -9.93 17.29
CA VAL A 125 -20.89 -9.14 18.35
C VAL A 125 -21.53 -9.99 19.43
N ASP A 126 -21.75 -11.28 19.20
CA ASP A 126 -22.27 -12.20 20.23
C ASP A 126 -21.13 -12.69 21.14
N ALA A 127 -19.89 -12.72 20.63
CA ALA A 127 -18.71 -13.00 21.43
C ALA A 127 -18.27 -11.78 22.26
N VAL A 128 -18.51 -10.54 21.76
CA VAL A 128 -18.17 -9.28 22.41
C VAL A 128 -19.43 -8.40 22.51
N PRO A 129 -20.31 -8.62 23.52
CA PRO A 129 -21.62 -7.95 23.61
C PRO A 129 -21.53 -6.41 23.67
N GLU A 130 -20.46 -5.85 24.24
CA GLU A 130 -20.21 -4.42 24.32
C GLU A 130 -20.09 -3.78 22.94
N SER A 131 -19.58 -4.54 21.96
CA SER A 131 -19.39 -4.07 20.57
C SER A 131 -20.69 -3.93 19.78
N ARG A 132 -21.86 -4.22 20.37
CA ARG A 132 -23.18 -3.97 19.74
C ARG A 132 -23.47 -2.50 19.56
N ASP A 133 -22.91 -1.64 20.40
CA ASP A 133 -22.94 -0.19 20.20
C ASP A 133 -22.11 0.14 18.95
N GLU A 134 -22.71 0.92 18.03
CA GLU A 134 -22.06 1.33 16.79
C GLU A 134 -20.83 2.20 17.04
N ASP A 135 -20.84 2.96 18.12
CA ASP A 135 -19.75 3.88 18.49
C ASP A 135 -18.64 3.23 19.31
N TRP A 136 -18.88 2.01 19.82
CA TRP A 136 -17.98 1.30 20.71
C TRP A 136 -16.54 1.19 20.14
N HIS A 137 -16.39 0.89 18.86
CA HIS A 137 -15.06 0.72 18.25
C HIS A 137 -14.24 2.01 18.26
N ARG A 138 -14.90 3.18 18.14
CA ARG A 138 -14.26 4.49 18.23
C ARG A 138 -13.80 4.79 19.64
N GLU A 139 -14.65 4.50 20.62
CA GLU A 139 -14.32 4.64 22.03
C GLU A 139 -13.16 3.72 22.42
N ALA A 140 -13.19 2.45 21.98
CA ALA A 140 -12.13 1.48 22.21
C ALA A 140 -10.80 1.95 21.61
N LEU A 141 -10.82 2.47 20.38
CA LEU A 141 -9.65 3.03 19.73
C LEU A 141 -9.08 4.25 20.46
N GLU A 142 -9.94 5.19 20.87
CA GLU A 142 -9.50 6.38 21.63
C GLU A 142 -8.92 5.97 22.99
N ARG A 143 -9.53 4.99 23.69
CA ARG A 143 -8.98 4.44 24.95
C ARG A 143 -7.60 3.85 24.74
N ALA A 144 -7.42 2.95 23.77
CA ALA A 144 -6.12 2.36 23.45
C ALA A 144 -5.06 3.42 23.11
N SER A 145 -5.45 4.44 22.33
CA SER A 145 -4.60 5.58 21.98
C SER A 145 -4.16 6.38 23.23
N LEU A 146 -5.07 6.66 24.15
CA LEU A 146 -4.78 7.37 25.40
C LEU A 146 -3.97 6.52 26.39
N MET A 147 -4.11 5.19 26.32
CA MET A 147 -3.27 4.25 27.08
C MET A 147 -1.85 4.13 26.51
N GLY A 148 -1.56 4.76 25.39
CA GLY A 148 -0.23 4.85 24.82
C GLY A 148 0.12 3.75 23.81
N ASP A 149 -0.86 3.10 23.21
CA ASP A 149 -0.62 2.19 22.08
C ASP A 149 -0.24 2.99 20.82
N ASP A 150 0.95 2.74 20.27
CA ASP A 150 1.46 3.48 19.11
C ASP A 150 0.63 3.22 17.85
N TRP A 151 0.11 2.01 17.67
CA TRP A 151 -0.75 1.67 16.55
C TRP A 151 -2.13 2.33 16.70
N ALA A 152 -2.71 2.27 17.89
CA ALA A 152 -3.97 2.96 18.16
C ALA A 152 -3.84 4.48 18.02
N ARG A 153 -2.72 5.07 18.46
CA ARG A 153 -2.40 6.50 18.25
C ARG A 153 -2.30 6.84 16.77
N THR A 154 -1.63 6.00 16.00
CA THR A 154 -1.53 6.19 14.54
C THR A 154 -2.91 6.10 13.89
N ALA A 155 -3.69 5.06 14.23
CA ALA A 155 -5.02 4.84 13.69
C ALA A 155 -5.99 5.97 14.04
N PHE A 156 -5.97 6.45 15.29
CA PHE A 156 -6.83 7.55 15.73
C PHE A 156 -6.37 8.88 15.13
N GLY A 157 -5.06 9.14 15.08
CA GLY A 157 -4.48 10.31 14.40
C GLY A 157 -4.84 10.35 12.91
N TYR A 158 -4.83 9.21 12.23
CA TYR A 158 -5.26 9.11 10.84
C TYR A 158 -6.75 9.47 10.65
N ARG A 159 -7.65 9.01 11.56
CA ARG A 159 -9.07 9.40 11.53
C ARG A 159 -9.28 10.89 11.78
N LEU A 160 -8.58 11.46 12.75
CA LEU A 160 -8.61 12.90 13.00
C LEU A 160 -8.13 13.70 11.78
N TRP A 161 -7.10 13.23 11.09
CA TRP A 161 -6.59 13.88 9.88
C TRP A 161 -7.59 13.85 8.73
N LYS A 162 -8.21 12.71 8.48
CA LYS A 162 -9.12 12.49 7.33
C LYS A 162 -10.57 12.88 7.61
N GLY A 163 -11.02 12.84 8.86
CA GLY A 163 -12.40 13.13 9.24
C GLY A 163 -13.36 12.05 8.75
N PHE A 164 -13.15 10.81 9.13
CA PHE A 164 -14.02 9.69 8.77
C PHE A 164 -14.33 8.79 9.97
N ASP A 165 -15.15 7.76 9.76
CA ASP A 165 -15.56 6.81 10.79
C ASP A 165 -16.21 7.48 12.01
N GLY A 166 -16.95 8.59 11.77
CA GLY A 166 -17.62 9.36 12.81
C GLY A 166 -16.69 10.21 13.71
N VAL A 167 -15.39 10.25 13.39
CA VAL A 167 -14.41 11.13 14.04
C VAL A 167 -14.38 12.48 13.32
N GLU A 168 -14.61 13.57 14.06
CA GLU A 168 -14.55 14.92 13.51
C GLU A 168 -13.09 15.26 13.11
N LYS A 169 -12.93 15.92 11.96
CA LYS A 169 -11.63 16.30 11.43
C LYS A 169 -10.96 17.33 12.34
N ASP A 170 -9.76 16.98 12.85
CA ASP A 170 -8.89 17.85 13.66
C ASP A 170 -7.42 17.64 13.24
N GLU A 171 -6.98 18.44 12.26
CA GLU A 171 -5.64 18.32 11.70
C GLU A 171 -4.53 18.68 12.71
N GLU A 172 -4.76 19.59 13.66
CA GLU A 172 -3.76 19.97 14.66
C GLU A 172 -3.54 18.85 15.69
N ARG A 173 -4.62 18.24 16.17
CA ARG A 173 -4.52 17.09 17.07
C ARG A 173 -3.91 15.89 16.36
N ALA A 174 -4.28 15.64 15.09
CA ALA A 174 -3.68 14.61 14.27
C ALA A 174 -2.17 14.81 14.08
N LEU A 175 -1.76 16.02 13.71
CA LEU A 175 -0.34 16.37 13.56
C LEU A 175 0.44 16.08 14.84
N GLN A 176 -0.09 16.49 15.98
CA GLN A 176 0.58 16.26 17.23
C GLN A 176 0.74 14.78 17.54
N MET A 177 -0.34 13.97 17.41
CA MET A 177 -0.30 12.55 17.72
C MET A 177 0.68 11.80 16.81
N LEU A 178 0.62 12.04 15.49
CA LEU A 178 1.51 11.38 14.54
C LEU A 178 2.97 11.83 14.69
N ARG A 179 3.21 13.10 15.07
CA ARG A 179 4.56 13.57 15.40
C ARG A 179 5.16 12.86 16.62
N GLU A 180 4.36 12.61 17.65
CA GLU A 180 4.80 11.88 18.85
C GLU A 180 5.18 10.44 18.51
N VAL A 181 4.35 9.73 17.72
CA VAL A 181 4.65 8.37 17.26
C VAL A 181 5.88 8.37 16.33
N ALA A 182 5.98 9.32 15.41
CA ALA A 182 7.14 9.43 14.52
C ALA A 182 8.45 9.66 15.30
N ALA A 183 8.42 10.42 16.40
CA ALA A 183 9.59 10.60 17.26
C ALA A 183 10.07 9.28 17.88
N ILE A 184 9.15 8.39 18.29
CA ILE A 184 9.51 7.03 18.75
C ILE A 184 10.15 6.23 17.60
N GLY A 185 9.59 6.29 16.40
CA GLY A 185 10.16 5.63 15.21
C GLY A 185 11.57 6.14 14.87
N LEU A 186 11.86 7.42 15.15
CA LEU A 186 13.20 7.97 14.93
C LEU A 186 14.25 7.36 15.89
N GLU A 187 13.87 7.08 17.15
CA GLU A 187 14.76 6.44 18.13
C GLU A 187 15.11 4.99 17.74
N ARG A 188 14.21 4.30 17.06
CA ARG A 188 14.43 2.92 16.58
C ARG A 188 15.45 2.82 15.44
N GLY A 189 15.75 3.93 14.77
CA GLY A 189 16.68 3.95 13.65
C GLY A 189 16.15 3.31 12.36
N PRO A 190 17.00 3.13 11.33
CA PRO A 190 16.59 2.51 10.08
C PRO A 190 16.25 1.03 10.29
N THR A 191 15.06 0.61 9.85
CA THR A 191 14.73 -0.81 9.71
C THR A 191 15.57 -1.37 8.57
N THR A 192 16.32 -2.40 8.87
CA THR A 192 17.44 -2.75 8.01
C THR A 192 17.05 -3.55 6.79
N TYR A 193 15.80 -4.05 6.60
CA TYR A 193 15.68 -5.10 5.59
C TYR A 193 14.28 -5.27 5.01
N GLU A 194 14.16 -4.92 3.73
CA GLU A 194 13.12 -5.45 2.85
C GLU A 194 13.49 -6.90 2.48
N ILE A 195 12.61 -7.84 2.76
CA ILE A 195 12.75 -9.21 2.25
C ILE A 195 12.50 -9.17 0.74
N GLU A 196 13.56 -9.29 -0.07
CA GLU A 196 13.42 -9.36 -1.53
C GLU A 196 12.46 -10.49 -1.93
N GLY A 197 11.43 -10.15 -2.68
CA GLY A 197 10.51 -11.10 -3.32
C GLY A 197 9.10 -11.15 -2.76
N LEU A 198 8.84 -10.61 -1.57
CA LEU A 198 7.49 -10.40 -1.05
C LEU A 198 7.30 -8.90 -0.77
N ASN A 199 6.62 -8.22 -1.67
CA ASN A 199 6.20 -6.84 -1.42
C ASN A 199 4.80 -6.87 -0.79
N GLY A 200 4.73 -6.74 0.54
CA GLY A 200 3.47 -6.73 1.28
C GLY A 200 2.56 -5.55 0.94
N ALA A 201 3.10 -4.52 0.28
CA ALA A 201 2.33 -3.43 -0.27
C ALA A 201 1.66 -3.79 -1.61
N GLU A 202 1.97 -4.95 -2.21
CA GLU A 202 1.30 -5.40 -3.43
C GLU A 202 -0.19 -5.67 -3.19
N TRP A 203 -0.96 -5.32 -4.21
CA TRP A 203 -2.38 -5.62 -4.21
C TRP A 203 -2.63 -7.06 -4.63
N LEU A 204 -3.34 -7.82 -3.83
CA LEU A 204 -3.76 -9.19 -4.16
C LEU A 204 -4.54 -9.25 -5.47
N ARG A 205 -5.24 -8.17 -5.84
CA ARG A 205 -5.92 -8.02 -7.12
C ARG A 205 -4.99 -8.15 -8.32
N ASP A 206 -3.79 -7.60 -8.24
CA ASP A 206 -2.85 -7.60 -9.36
C ASP A 206 -2.21 -8.98 -9.53
N ARG A 207 -1.98 -9.69 -8.45
CA ARG A 207 -1.53 -11.08 -8.47
C ARG A 207 -2.59 -12.07 -8.98
N ASP A 208 -3.88 -11.81 -8.76
CA ASP A 208 -4.98 -12.64 -9.31
C ASP A 208 -4.98 -12.67 -10.85
N ARG A 209 -4.33 -11.69 -11.49
CA ARG A 209 -4.16 -11.62 -12.94
C ARG A 209 -3.01 -12.45 -13.49
N ASP A 210 -2.06 -12.85 -12.64
CA ASP A 210 -0.88 -13.62 -13.03
C ASP A 210 -0.88 -15.02 -12.39
N ALA A 211 -1.54 -15.98 -13.08
CA ALA A 211 -1.66 -17.37 -12.61
C ALA A 211 -0.32 -18.12 -12.50
N SER A 212 0.79 -17.56 -13.01
CA SER A 212 2.11 -18.20 -12.97
C SER A 212 2.73 -18.21 -11.57
N TRP A 213 2.28 -17.34 -10.67
CA TRP A 213 2.79 -17.22 -9.30
C TRP A 213 2.31 -18.33 -8.37
N PHE A 214 1.17 -18.96 -8.64
CA PHE A 214 0.59 -19.97 -7.77
C PHE A 214 1.23 -21.36 -7.85
N SER A 215 2.15 -21.60 -8.78
CA SER A 215 2.62 -22.95 -9.10
C SER A 215 3.86 -23.42 -8.33
N GLU A 216 4.61 -22.54 -7.68
CA GLU A 216 5.81 -22.93 -6.90
C GLU A 216 5.92 -22.10 -5.61
N SER A 217 6.20 -22.75 -4.48
CA SER A 217 6.36 -22.03 -3.22
C SER A 217 7.54 -21.06 -3.31
N VAL A 218 7.32 -19.81 -2.91
CA VAL A 218 8.37 -18.76 -2.87
C VAL A 218 9.56 -19.21 -2.04
N ALA A 219 9.31 -19.94 -0.94
CA ALA A 219 10.35 -20.50 -0.07
C ALA A 219 11.20 -21.55 -0.78
N ALA A 220 10.60 -22.42 -1.62
CA ALA A 220 11.38 -23.43 -2.35
C ALA A 220 12.29 -22.76 -3.39
N LYS A 221 11.78 -21.76 -4.14
CA LYS A 221 12.59 -20.97 -5.09
C LYS A 221 13.72 -20.22 -4.40
N ALA A 222 13.46 -19.66 -3.21
CA ALA A 222 14.47 -18.98 -2.42
C ALA A 222 15.60 -19.92 -1.99
N ALA A 223 15.27 -21.11 -1.48
CA ALA A 223 16.24 -22.11 -1.09
C ALA A 223 17.08 -22.62 -2.28
N ASP A 224 16.45 -22.88 -3.43
CA ASP A 224 17.13 -23.30 -4.66
C ASP A 224 18.10 -22.20 -5.15
N GLN A 225 17.70 -20.91 -5.05
CA GLN A 225 18.55 -19.80 -5.44
C GLN A 225 19.76 -19.67 -4.53
N VAL A 226 19.60 -19.76 -3.21
CA VAL A 226 20.70 -19.74 -2.25
C VAL A 226 21.67 -20.91 -2.52
N ALA A 227 21.15 -22.11 -2.81
CA ALA A 227 21.97 -23.25 -3.16
C ALA A 227 22.80 -23.01 -4.45
N LEU A 228 22.22 -22.38 -5.46
CA LEU A 228 22.93 -21.99 -6.68
C LEU A 228 24.00 -20.93 -6.42
N GLU A 229 23.72 -19.93 -5.58
CA GLU A 229 24.67 -18.90 -5.18
C GLU A 229 25.84 -19.48 -4.38
N LEU A 230 25.58 -20.41 -3.46
CA LEU A 230 26.61 -21.14 -2.71
C LEU A 230 27.54 -21.96 -3.66
N ASP A 231 26.95 -22.66 -4.63
CA ASP A 231 27.72 -23.43 -5.62
C ASP A 231 28.53 -22.48 -6.55
N ALA A 232 27.96 -21.35 -6.96
CA ALA A 232 28.68 -20.35 -7.74
C ALA A 232 29.82 -19.70 -6.94
N ALA A 233 29.59 -19.35 -5.67
CA ALA A 233 30.60 -18.81 -4.78
C ALA A 233 31.75 -19.82 -4.55
N ALA A 234 31.42 -21.11 -4.36
CA ALA A 234 32.42 -22.17 -4.25
C ALA A 234 33.31 -22.33 -5.51
N ARG A 235 32.74 -22.03 -6.69
CA ARG A 235 33.48 -21.93 -7.97
C ARG A 235 34.21 -20.61 -8.15
N GLY A 236 33.98 -19.68 -7.27
CA GLY A 236 34.69 -18.44 -7.22
C GLY A 236 34.04 -17.31 -7.99
N ASP A 237 32.74 -17.25 -8.01
CA ASP A 237 31.97 -16.14 -8.54
C ASP A 237 31.91 -15.00 -7.51
N ASP A 238 32.46 -13.84 -7.86
CA ASP A 238 32.51 -12.66 -6.99
C ASP A 238 31.12 -12.10 -6.75
N SER A 239 30.24 -12.18 -7.75
CA SER A 239 28.84 -11.72 -7.66
C SER A 239 28.04 -12.58 -6.69
N ALA A 240 28.25 -13.90 -6.74
CA ALA A 240 27.61 -14.82 -5.79
C ALA A 240 28.08 -14.59 -4.34
N HIS A 241 29.38 -14.33 -4.15
CA HIS A 241 29.89 -13.92 -2.82
C HIS A 241 29.25 -12.60 -2.36
N ALA A 242 29.11 -11.59 -3.22
CA ALA A 242 28.49 -10.33 -2.84
C ALA A 242 27.01 -10.52 -2.46
N GLN A 243 26.27 -11.35 -3.19
CA GLN A 243 24.87 -11.68 -2.89
C GLN A 243 24.74 -12.45 -1.56
N LEU A 244 25.56 -13.47 -1.34
CA LEU A 244 25.57 -14.20 -0.06
C LEU A 244 25.97 -13.30 1.11
N GLY A 245 26.91 -12.38 0.90
CA GLY A 245 27.29 -11.36 1.88
C GLY A 245 26.11 -10.48 2.27
N TYR A 246 25.35 -10.03 1.27
CA TYR A 246 24.14 -9.26 1.53
C TYR A 246 23.09 -10.08 2.29
N ARG A 247 22.82 -11.33 1.86
CA ARG A 247 21.86 -12.20 2.53
C ARG A 247 22.23 -12.49 3.99
N ALA A 248 23.52 -12.78 4.26
CA ALA A 248 24.00 -12.98 5.62
C ALA A 248 23.93 -11.70 6.45
N LEU A 249 24.11 -10.52 5.83
CA LEU A 249 23.98 -9.24 6.52
C LEU A 249 22.53 -8.97 6.97
N VAL A 250 21.56 -9.35 6.13
CA VAL A 250 20.15 -9.03 6.36
C VAL A 250 19.30 -10.20 6.88
N GLY A 251 19.75 -11.42 6.75
CA GLY A 251 18.97 -12.62 7.09
C GLY A 251 17.93 -12.98 6.03
N ASP A 252 18.25 -12.85 4.72
CA ASP A 252 17.31 -13.06 3.63
C ASP A 252 17.26 -14.51 3.12
N ARG A 253 16.09 -14.94 2.63
CA ARG A 253 15.81 -16.23 1.95
C ARG A 253 16.25 -17.48 2.73
N GLY A 254 16.08 -17.45 4.05
CA GLY A 254 16.42 -18.55 4.92
C GLY A 254 17.92 -18.66 5.23
N VAL A 255 18.70 -17.64 4.88
CA VAL A 255 20.06 -17.43 5.39
C VAL A 255 19.93 -16.72 6.72
N GLU A 256 20.51 -17.29 7.77
CA GLU A 256 20.54 -16.67 9.10
C GLU A 256 21.39 -15.38 9.07
N GLN A 257 20.94 -14.36 9.81
CA GLN A 257 21.70 -13.12 9.93
C GLN A 257 23.01 -13.37 10.65
N ASP A 258 24.14 -13.12 9.98
CA ASP A 258 25.49 -13.29 10.50
C ASP A 258 26.43 -12.23 9.89
N GLU A 259 26.71 -11.19 10.66
CA GLU A 259 27.60 -10.11 10.24
C GLU A 259 29.04 -10.60 9.95
N GLY A 260 29.52 -11.63 10.67
CA GLY A 260 30.84 -12.21 10.46
C GLY A 260 30.90 -12.95 9.12
N ALA A 261 29.88 -13.76 8.81
CA ALA A 261 29.75 -14.42 7.51
C ALA A 261 29.60 -13.40 6.38
N ALA A 262 28.80 -12.36 6.58
CA ALA A 262 28.63 -11.26 5.62
C ALA A 262 29.97 -10.58 5.31
N PHE A 263 30.75 -10.25 6.35
CA PHE A 263 32.07 -9.66 6.18
C PHE A 263 33.01 -10.55 5.37
N GLN A 264 33.06 -11.86 5.66
CA GLN A 264 33.89 -12.80 4.91
C GLN A 264 33.48 -12.90 3.44
N HIS A 265 32.20 -12.97 3.15
CA HIS A 265 31.71 -13.00 1.78
C HIS A 265 32.05 -11.72 1.00
N PHE A 266 31.83 -10.54 1.57
CA PHE A 266 32.26 -9.28 0.93
C PHE A 266 33.77 -9.18 0.79
N TYR A 267 34.54 -9.70 1.76
CA TYR A 267 35.99 -9.73 1.69
C TYR A 267 36.48 -10.61 0.52
N GLU A 268 35.93 -11.81 0.35
CA GLU A 268 36.24 -12.67 -0.80
C GLU A 268 35.87 -12.00 -2.14
N ALA A 269 34.69 -11.38 -2.22
CA ALA A 269 34.27 -10.65 -3.42
C ALA A 269 35.18 -9.45 -3.76
N ALA A 270 35.83 -8.85 -2.75
CA ALA A 270 36.72 -7.69 -2.91
C ALA A 270 38.18 -8.05 -3.24
N GLN A 271 38.66 -9.27 -2.92
CA GLN A 271 40.09 -9.64 -3.02
C GLN A 271 40.51 -10.25 -4.36
N ARG A 272 39.58 -10.54 -5.27
CA ARG A 272 39.86 -11.34 -6.46
C ARG A 272 40.65 -10.65 -7.58
N ARG A 273 41.13 -11.48 -8.51
CA ARG A 273 41.91 -11.02 -9.69
C ARG A 273 41.10 -10.03 -10.54
N GLY A 274 41.58 -8.80 -10.64
CA GLY A 274 40.87 -7.67 -11.24
C GLY A 274 40.50 -6.60 -10.20
N GLY A 275 40.68 -6.93 -8.91
CA GLY A 275 40.56 -6.01 -7.79
C GLY A 275 39.15 -5.95 -7.18
N GLY A 276 38.32 -6.96 -7.37
CA GLY A 276 37.02 -7.12 -6.72
C GLY A 276 35.89 -6.24 -7.25
N LEU A 277 34.69 -6.51 -6.74
CA LEU A 277 33.48 -5.74 -7.08
C LEU A 277 33.43 -4.39 -6.34
N PRO A 278 33.04 -3.31 -6.99
CA PRO A 278 32.87 -1.99 -6.35
C PRO A 278 31.90 -2.04 -5.16
N GLU A 279 30.79 -2.78 -5.30
CA GLU A 279 29.77 -2.98 -4.27
C GLU A 279 30.33 -3.71 -3.03
N ALA A 280 31.17 -4.72 -3.23
CA ALA A 280 31.82 -5.42 -2.14
C ALA A 280 32.78 -4.52 -1.36
N HIS A 281 33.53 -3.66 -2.05
CA HIS A 281 34.37 -2.64 -1.43
C HIS A 281 33.53 -1.63 -0.63
N TYR A 282 32.39 -1.18 -1.17
CA TYR A 282 31.49 -0.29 -0.45
C TYR A 282 30.98 -0.96 0.85
N ASN A 283 30.45 -2.16 0.77
CA ASN A 283 29.94 -2.90 1.94
C ASN A 283 31.04 -3.15 2.99
N LEU A 284 32.24 -3.51 2.58
CA LEU A 284 33.39 -3.60 3.51
C LEU A 284 33.70 -2.26 4.17
N GLY A 285 33.68 -1.16 3.40
CA GLY A 285 33.87 0.17 3.94
C GLY A 285 32.84 0.53 5.01
N PHE A 286 31.56 0.20 4.74
CA PHE A 286 30.46 0.37 5.67
C PHE A 286 30.62 -0.50 6.94
N MET A 287 30.97 -1.78 6.77
CA MET A 287 31.20 -2.71 7.89
C MET A 287 32.40 -2.28 8.76
N TYR A 288 33.51 -1.84 8.18
CA TYR A 288 34.63 -1.28 8.94
C TYR A 288 34.25 0.02 9.68
N MET A 289 33.43 0.89 9.07
CA MET A 289 33.00 2.13 9.69
C MET A 289 32.12 1.90 10.92
N ASN A 290 31.21 0.91 10.86
CA ASN A 290 30.25 0.62 11.90
C ASN A 290 30.71 -0.47 12.89
N GLY A 291 31.71 -1.27 12.53
CA GLY A 291 32.20 -2.40 13.34
C GLY A 291 31.30 -3.62 13.24
N MET A 292 30.71 -3.87 12.05
CA MET A 292 29.81 -4.99 11.79
C MET A 292 30.63 -6.20 11.33
N GLY A 293 30.57 -7.31 12.06
CA GLY A 293 31.37 -8.51 11.79
C GLY A 293 32.89 -8.31 11.86
N THR A 294 33.36 -7.14 12.26
CA THR A 294 34.75 -6.76 12.39
C THR A 294 34.90 -5.60 13.37
N ASP A 295 36.13 -5.34 13.88
CA ASP A 295 36.39 -4.15 14.67
C ASP A 295 36.27 -2.85 13.84
N LYS A 296 35.76 -1.78 14.48
CA LYS A 296 35.69 -0.46 13.84
C LYS A 296 37.07 0.03 13.39
N ASN A 297 37.20 0.34 12.10
CA ASN A 297 38.45 0.84 11.53
C ASN A 297 38.17 1.87 10.43
N TYR A 298 38.16 3.14 10.79
CA TYR A 298 37.86 4.25 9.87
C TYR A 298 38.90 4.42 8.76
N THR A 299 40.17 4.07 9.00
CA THR A 299 41.22 4.09 7.98
C THR A 299 40.97 3.01 6.92
N ALA A 300 40.62 1.80 7.34
CA ALA A 300 40.23 0.74 6.43
C ALA A 300 38.93 1.10 5.68
N ALA A 301 37.95 1.69 6.37
CA ALA A 301 36.73 2.16 5.74
C ALA A 301 37.01 3.17 4.61
N LYS A 302 37.86 4.19 4.86
CA LYS A 302 38.29 5.16 3.84
C LYS A 302 38.94 4.48 2.64
N GLU A 303 39.83 3.53 2.89
CA GLU A 303 40.53 2.78 1.81
C GLU A 303 39.52 2.02 0.95
N GLN A 304 38.56 1.31 1.58
CA GLN A 304 37.57 0.54 0.86
C GLN A 304 36.61 1.43 0.07
N PHE A 305 36.09 2.52 0.64
CA PHE A 305 35.26 3.49 -0.09
C PHE A 305 36.02 4.11 -1.28
N THR A 306 37.31 4.42 -1.12
CA THR A 306 38.15 4.93 -2.21
C THR A 306 38.30 3.89 -3.33
N LYS A 307 38.45 2.61 -3.00
CA LYS A 307 38.46 1.53 -3.99
C LYS A 307 37.14 1.39 -4.72
N ALA A 308 36.01 1.43 -3.99
CA ALA A 308 34.66 1.40 -4.57
C ALA A 308 34.45 2.52 -5.60
N ILE A 309 34.90 3.74 -5.27
CA ILE A 309 34.83 4.89 -6.17
C ILE A 309 35.71 4.70 -7.39
N SER A 310 36.99 4.31 -7.21
CA SER A 310 37.94 4.15 -8.29
C SER A 310 37.57 3.10 -9.33
N LYS A 311 36.76 2.10 -8.92
CA LYS A 311 36.36 0.95 -9.73
C LYS A 311 34.97 1.11 -10.40
N GLY A 312 34.04 1.67 -9.70
CA GLY A 312 32.64 1.76 -10.17
C GLY A 312 31.97 3.11 -9.96
N GLY A 313 32.61 4.04 -9.23
CA GLY A 313 32.03 5.37 -8.96
C GLY A 313 30.74 5.28 -8.13
N ILE A 314 30.63 4.31 -7.23
CA ILE A 314 29.43 4.01 -6.43
C ILE A 314 29.06 5.23 -5.59
N ALA A 315 27.84 5.73 -5.76
CA ALA A 315 27.36 6.94 -5.11
C ALA A 315 27.39 6.85 -3.56
N PRO A 316 26.90 5.78 -2.90
CA PRO A 316 26.99 5.63 -1.45
C PRO A 316 28.43 5.64 -0.90
N ALA A 317 29.45 5.27 -1.70
CA ALA A 317 30.84 5.33 -1.26
C ALA A 317 31.36 6.78 -1.14
N TYR A 318 30.89 7.69 -2.00
CA TYR A 318 31.16 9.14 -1.81
C TYR A 318 30.49 9.63 -0.53
N ASN A 319 29.23 9.25 -0.28
CA ASN A 319 28.54 9.58 0.97
C ASN A 319 29.31 9.06 2.18
N GLY A 320 29.79 7.81 2.17
CA GLY A 320 30.61 7.23 3.23
C GLY A 320 31.89 8.04 3.52
N LEU A 321 32.61 8.49 2.49
CA LEU A 321 33.76 9.40 2.67
C LEU A 321 33.34 10.75 3.25
N GLY A 322 32.22 11.31 2.79
CA GLY A 322 31.64 12.53 3.34
C GLY A 322 31.35 12.43 4.83
N VAL A 323 30.74 11.33 5.28
CA VAL A 323 30.45 11.05 6.68
C VAL A 323 31.72 10.95 7.53
N LEU A 324 32.78 10.30 7.03
CA LEU A 324 34.07 10.21 7.73
C LEU A 324 34.70 11.59 7.96
N GLU A 325 34.68 12.46 6.94
CA GLU A 325 35.24 13.83 7.02
C GLU A 325 34.35 14.77 7.87
N TYR A 326 33.01 14.67 7.71
CA TYR A 326 32.05 15.49 8.47
C TYR A 326 32.16 15.27 9.98
N ASN A 327 32.24 14.01 10.40
CA ASN A 327 32.32 13.65 11.79
C ASN A 327 33.75 13.72 12.37
N GLY A 328 34.77 13.92 11.52
CA GLY A 328 36.16 13.94 11.93
C GLY A 328 36.67 12.58 12.42
N LEU A 329 36.15 11.48 11.86
CA LEU A 329 36.48 10.11 12.30
C LEU A 329 37.91 9.69 11.92
N LEU A 330 38.57 10.48 11.08
CA LEU A 330 39.96 10.30 10.64
C LEU A 330 40.93 11.34 11.27
N GLY A 331 40.41 12.24 12.11
CA GLY A 331 41.16 13.33 12.73
C GLY A 331 40.28 14.54 13.00
N GLU A 332 40.58 15.70 12.41
CA GLU A 332 39.76 16.90 12.54
C GLU A 332 38.60 16.88 11.52
N LYS A 333 37.47 17.50 11.90
CA LYS A 333 36.32 17.67 11.01
C LYS A 333 36.69 18.53 9.82
N ASN A 334 36.35 18.06 8.61
CA ASN A 334 36.60 18.77 7.37
C ASN A 334 35.30 18.94 6.60
N TYR A 335 34.54 19.98 6.91
CA TYR A 335 33.25 20.26 6.29
C TYR A 335 33.36 20.55 4.78
N THR A 336 34.46 21.21 4.34
CA THR A 336 34.71 21.49 2.91
C THR A 336 34.86 20.19 2.11
N ALA A 337 35.63 19.23 2.61
CA ALA A 337 35.78 17.93 1.97
C ALA A 337 34.48 17.12 2.03
N ALA A 338 33.78 17.14 3.18
CA ALA A 338 32.51 16.47 3.34
C ALA A 338 31.46 16.96 2.33
N MET A 339 31.34 18.29 2.17
CA MET A 339 30.44 18.90 1.21
C MET A 339 30.72 18.44 -0.22
N ALA A 340 31.98 18.47 -0.63
CA ALA A 340 32.37 18.02 -1.97
C ALA A 340 31.99 16.53 -2.22
N TYR A 341 32.15 15.68 -1.21
CA TYR A 341 31.76 14.28 -1.29
C TYR A 341 30.24 14.10 -1.33
N PHE A 342 29.47 14.82 -0.50
CA PHE A 342 28.02 14.77 -0.53
C PHE A 342 27.43 15.30 -1.84
N GLU A 343 28.03 16.38 -2.42
CA GLU A 343 27.66 16.85 -3.76
C GLU A 343 27.90 15.78 -4.84
N GLU A 344 29.03 15.07 -4.78
CA GLU A 344 29.30 13.99 -5.75
C GLU A 344 28.37 12.78 -5.58
N ALA A 345 27.95 12.47 -4.33
CA ALA A 345 26.93 11.46 -4.07
C ALA A 345 25.56 11.92 -4.61
N ALA A 346 25.14 13.14 -4.29
CA ALA A 346 23.87 13.72 -4.74
C ALA A 346 23.77 13.82 -6.29
N LYS A 347 24.85 14.20 -6.99
CA LYS A 347 24.91 14.19 -8.47
C LYS A 347 24.66 12.81 -9.08
N ARG A 348 24.85 11.75 -8.30
CA ARG A 348 24.62 10.36 -8.68
C ARG A 348 23.33 9.80 -8.08
N GLU A 349 22.43 10.69 -7.68
CA GLU A 349 21.10 10.38 -7.14
C GLU A 349 21.14 9.54 -5.86
N ASP A 350 22.20 9.68 -5.02
CA ASP A 350 22.26 9.02 -3.72
C ASP A 350 21.36 9.74 -2.71
N PRO A 351 20.35 9.07 -2.13
CA PRO A 351 19.43 9.71 -1.20
C PRO A 351 20.12 10.21 0.07
N ASP A 352 21.12 9.46 0.58
CA ASP A 352 21.89 9.85 1.77
C ASP A 352 22.78 11.04 1.48
N GLY A 353 23.35 11.12 0.26
CA GLY A 353 24.11 12.27 -0.22
C GLY A 353 23.26 13.54 -0.25
N TYR A 354 22.04 13.47 -0.77
CA TYR A 354 21.09 14.59 -0.73
C TYR A 354 20.72 14.98 0.69
N PHE A 355 20.43 14.02 1.56
CA PHE A 355 20.08 14.28 2.95
C PHE A 355 21.22 15.01 3.70
N ASN A 356 22.44 14.51 3.61
CA ASN A 356 23.59 15.10 4.29
C ASN A 356 23.92 16.48 3.72
N LEU A 357 23.82 16.67 2.41
CA LEU A 357 23.98 17.97 1.77
C LEU A 357 22.92 18.98 2.25
N ALA A 358 21.65 18.56 2.35
CA ALA A 358 20.57 19.37 2.88
C ALA A 358 20.86 19.83 4.32
N GLN A 359 21.34 18.91 5.18
CA GLN A 359 21.71 19.23 6.55
C GLN A 359 22.85 20.27 6.61
N MET A 360 23.84 20.20 5.73
CA MET A 360 24.91 21.20 5.66
C MET A 360 24.38 22.59 5.37
N TYR A 361 23.42 22.74 4.43
CA TYR A 361 22.79 24.03 4.15
C TYR A 361 21.88 24.51 5.28
N ILE A 362 21.15 23.62 5.94
CA ILE A 362 20.28 23.99 7.07
C ILE A 362 21.13 24.49 8.25
N LEU A 363 22.22 23.80 8.56
CA LEU A 363 23.09 24.09 9.70
C LEU A 363 24.14 25.17 9.42
N GLY A 364 24.41 25.50 8.16
CA GLY A 364 25.42 26.45 7.77
C GLY A 364 26.86 25.92 7.95
N HIS A 365 27.10 24.62 7.72
CA HIS A 365 28.42 24.04 7.83
C HIS A 365 29.20 24.27 6.54
N ASP A 366 30.24 25.12 6.62
CA ASP A 366 31.11 25.56 5.49
C ASP A 366 30.37 26.33 4.38
N VAL A 367 29.12 26.67 4.58
CA VAL A 367 28.29 27.50 3.71
C VAL A 367 27.43 28.45 4.54
N GLU A 368 26.95 29.53 3.94
CA GLU A 368 25.95 30.38 4.59
C GLU A 368 24.66 29.57 4.79
N ALA A 369 24.14 29.60 6.01
CA ALA A 369 22.93 28.85 6.37
C ALA A 369 21.75 29.29 5.47
N ASN A 370 21.14 28.36 4.78
CA ASN A 370 19.98 28.57 3.91
C ASN A 370 18.98 27.42 4.10
N ALA A 371 18.17 27.53 5.15
CA ALA A 371 17.23 26.49 5.50
C ALA A 371 16.19 26.21 4.40
N THR A 372 15.74 27.25 3.65
CA THR A 372 14.80 27.07 2.54
C THR A 372 15.40 26.21 1.43
N TYR A 373 16.63 26.51 1.00
CA TYR A 373 17.32 25.68 0.00
C TYR A 373 17.64 24.28 0.52
N GLY A 374 18.00 24.18 1.82
CA GLY A 374 18.19 22.88 2.46
C GLY A 374 16.93 22.01 2.44
N VAL A 375 15.75 22.59 2.64
CA VAL A 375 14.47 21.87 2.52
C VAL A 375 14.19 21.44 1.08
N GLU A 376 14.49 22.26 0.07
CA GLU A 376 14.36 21.85 -1.34
C GLU A 376 15.24 20.64 -1.69
N ILE A 377 16.48 20.60 -1.16
CA ILE A 377 17.37 19.44 -1.31
C ILE A 377 16.83 18.23 -0.53
N MET A 378 16.28 18.44 0.68
CA MET A 378 15.68 17.40 1.51
C MET A 378 14.48 16.73 0.82
N GLU A 379 13.68 17.50 0.04
CA GLU A 379 12.59 16.95 -0.77
C GLU A 379 13.13 15.94 -1.81
N LYS A 380 14.29 16.21 -2.41
CA LYS A 380 14.91 15.24 -3.32
C LYS A 380 15.37 13.97 -2.60
N ALA A 381 15.92 14.10 -1.38
CA ALA A 381 16.25 12.93 -0.57
C ALA A 381 15.02 12.07 -0.28
N ALA A 382 13.89 12.70 0.07
CA ALA A 382 12.64 11.98 0.32
C ALA A 382 12.06 11.32 -0.95
N GLU A 383 12.10 12.02 -2.12
CA GLU A 383 11.67 11.46 -3.40
C GLU A 383 12.49 10.21 -3.80
N LEU A 384 13.77 10.16 -3.41
CA LEU A 384 14.68 9.04 -3.66
C LEU A 384 14.61 7.97 -2.55
N GLY A 385 13.73 8.12 -1.56
CA GLY A 385 13.50 7.13 -0.52
C GLY A 385 14.43 7.21 0.68
N HIS A 386 15.05 8.36 0.96
CA HIS A 386 15.82 8.49 2.21
C HIS A 386 14.91 8.42 3.43
N TRP A 387 15.16 7.44 4.28
CA TRP A 387 14.27 7.04 5.38
C TRP A 387 13.93 8.16 6.38
N ARG A 388 14.86 9.05 6.68
CA ARG A 388 14.69 10.13 7.68
C ARG A 388 14.15 11.43 7.08
N ALA A 389 14.26 11.61 5.76
CA ALA A 389 13.88 12.86 5.10
C ALA A 389 12.39 13.21 5.30
N PRO A 390 11.42 12.28 5.26
CA PRO A 390 10.02 12.59 5.56
C PRO A 390 9.82 13.17 6.98
N TYR A 391 10.55 12.66 7.98
CA TYR A 391 10.47 13.18 9.35
C TYR A 391 10.96 14.63 9.45
N GLU A 392 12.13 14.94 8.89
CA GLU A 392 12.71 16.29 8.92
C GLU A 392 11.85 17.30 8.14
N LEU A 393 11.33 16.91 6.98
CA LEU A 393 10.36 17.70 6.22
C LEU A 393 9.06 17.92 6.99
N GLY A 394 8.59 16.89 7.72
CA GLY A 394 7.44 17.00 8.61
C GLY A 394 7.65 18.07 9.68
N LEU A 395 8.82 18.10 10.31
CA LEU A 395 9.19 19.15 11.27
C LEU A 395 9.24 20.54 10.64
N ALA A 396 9.85 20.69 9.46
CA ALA A 396 9.95 21.96 8.75
C ALA A 396 8.56 22.54 8.42
N HIS A 397 7.63 21.70 7.89
CA HIS A 397 6.26 22.13 7.59
C HIS A 397 5.40 22.34 8.84
N ALA A 398 5.67 21.64 9.94
CA ALA A 398 4.96 21.83 11.21
C ALA A 398 5.36 23.13 11.91
N SER A 399 6.67 23.47 11.90
CA SER A 399 7.18 24.70 12.52
C SER A 399 6.90 25.95 11.69
N GLY A 400 7.05 25.86 10.37
CA GLY A 400 6.96 27.00 9.46
C GLY A 400 8.19 27.92 9.46
N GLU A 401 9.34 27.45 9.96
CA GLU A 401 10.55 28.27 10.10
C GLU A 401 11.32 28.41 8.76
N ALA A 402 11.45 27.32 8.01
CA ALA A 402 12.18 27.29 6.75
C ALA A 402 11.27 27.38 5.51
N VAL A 403 10.03 26.93 5.64
CA VAL A 403 8.98 26.91 4.61
C VAL A 403 7.66 27.31 5.24
N GLU A 404 6.67 27.66 4.40
CA GLU A 404 5.33 28.01 4.91
C GLU A 404 4.74 26.83 5.68
N ARG A 405 4.18 27.14 6.88
CA ARG A 405 3.54 26.14 7.73
C ARG A 405 2.37 25.46 7.01
N ASN A 406 2.43 24.15 6.93
CA ASN A 406 1.41 23.33 6.30
C ASN A 406 1.12 22.07 7.13
N VAL A 407 0.07 22.14 7.94
CA VAL A 407 -0.33 21.10 8.88
C VAL A 407 -0.64 19.79 8.17
N SER A 408 -1.44 19.85 7.09
CA SER A 408 -1.84 18.65 6.35
C SER A 408 -0.63 17.95 5.69
N ARG A 409 0.32 18.73 5.12
CA ARG A 409 1.56 18.18 4.55
C ARG A 409 2.47 17.57 5.64
N ALA A 410 2.62 18.25 6.77
CA ALA A 410 3.40 17.75 7.90
C ALA A 410 2.82 16.45 8.44
N THR A 411 1.50 16.38 8.65
CA THR A 411 0.79 15.19 9.10
C THR A 411 0.98 14.02 8.14
N ARG A 412 0.88 14.27 6.84
CA ARG A 412 1.14 13.25 5.80
C ARG A 412 2.57 12.72 5.86
N LEU A 413 3.56 13.60 6.01
CA LEU A 413 4.98 13.22 6.05
C LEU A 413 5.30 12.37 7.29
N PHE A 414 4.75 12.71 8.46
CA PHE A 414 4.89 11.87 9.65
C PHE A 414 4.19 10.52 9.47
N HIS A 415 3.01 10.47 8.84
CA HIS A 415 2.32 9.22 8.57
C HIS A 415 3.14 8.31 7.64
N VAL A 416 3.69 8.84 6.54
CA VAL A 416 4.60 8.09 5.64
C VAL A 416 5.82 7.58 6.41
N PHE A 417 6.44 8.42 7.23
CA PHE A 417 7.57 8.01 8.06
C PHE A 417 7.23 6.87 9.03
N ILE A 418 6.03 6.93 9.66
CA ILE A 418 5.55 5.88 10.56
C ILE A 418 5.33 4.58 9.79
N GLU A 419 4.69 4.63 8.62
CA GLU A 419 4.45 3.47 7.77
C GLU A 419 5.74 2.71 7.44
N GLU A 420 6.82 3.44 7.16
CA GLU A 420 8.13 2.87 6.86
C GLU A 420 8.89 2.38 8.10
N ARG A 421 8.58 2.91 9.32
CA ARG A 421 9.36 2.63 10.55
C ARG A 421 8.74 1.59 11.47
N PHE A 422 7.42 1.46 11.45
CA PHE A 422 6.72 0.51 12.31
C PHE A 422 6.32 -0.70 11.48
N SER A 423 6.75 -1.87 11.80
CA SER A 423 6.59 -3.23 11.22
C SER A 423 5.30 -3.53 10.41
N TRP A 424 4.68 -2.50 9.75
CA TRP A 424 3.52 -2.72 8.89
C TRP A 424 3.87 -3.62 7.70
N ASP A 425 5.09 -3.48 7.17
CA ASP A 425 5.59 -4.34 6.10
C ASP A 425 5.67 -5.79 6.53
N LYS A 426 6.09 -6.06 7.76
CA LYS A 426 6.10 -7.43 8.28
C LYS A 426 4.67 -8.00 8.32
N GLN A 427 3.69 -7.25 8.86
CA GLN A 427 2.30 -7.70 8.88
C GLN A 427 1.73 -7.89 7.48
N ARG A 428 2.05 -7.00 6.53
CA ARG A 428 1.65 -7.13 5.12
C ARG A 428 2.31 -8.33 4.46
N ASN A 429 3.59 -8.58 4.72
CA ASN A 429 4.34 -9.72 4.20
C ASN A 429 3.80 -11.04 4.76
N ASP A 430 3.56 -11.11 6.07
CA ASP A 430 2.95 -12.28 6.71
C ASP A 430 1.53 -12.54 6.16
N ALA A 431 0.75 -11.48 5.91
CA ALA A 431 -0.58 -11.62 5.34
C ALA A 431 -0.56 -12.14 3.89
N ILE A 432 0.39 -11.69 3.08
CA ILE A 432 0.57 -12.21 1.70
C ILE A 432 1.02 -13.67 1.74
N GLU A 433 1.93 -14.04 2.66
CA GLU A 433 2.37 -15.41 2.87
C GLU A 433 1.23 -16.31 3.34
N ASP A 434 0.39 -15.83 4.25
CA ASP A 434 -0.85 -16.52 4.67
C ASP A 434 -1.73 -16.86 3.48
N VAL A 435 -1.91 -15.94 2.53
CA VAL A 435 -2.72 -16.20 1.32
C VAL A 435 -2.03 -17.17 0.36
N LEU A 436 -0.75 -16.93 0.05
CA LEU A 436 -0.05 -17.61 -1.05
C LEU A 436 0.53 -18.96 -0.66
N VAL A 437 1.03 -19.10 0.56
CA VAL A 437 1.76 -20.28 1.05
C VAL A 437 0.86 -21.13 1.94
N HIS A 438 0.24 -20.51 2.93
CA HIS A 438 -0.50 -21.22 3.97
C HIS A 438 -1.98 -21.43 3.61
N GLN A 439 -2.48 -20.77 2.57
CA GLN A 439 -3.90 -20.76 2.17
C GLN A 439 -4.84 -20.34 3.34
N ASN A 440 -4.32 -19.53 4.25
CA ASN A 440 -5.00 -18.99 5.41
C ASN A 440 -5.56 -17.58 5.12
N SER A 441 -6.65 -17.52 4.37
CA SER A 441 -7.27 -16.24 4.00
C SER A 441 -7.86 -15.50 5.21
N TRP A 442 -8.22 -16.19 6.30
CA TRP A 442 -8.75 -15.56 7.52
C TRP A 442 -7.63 -14.83 8.29
N GLY A 443 -6.50 -15.49 8.53
CA GLY A 443 -5.32 -14.85 9.14
C GLY A 443 -4.87 -13.62 8.37
N ALA A 444 -4.80 -13.74 7.05
CA ALA A 444 -4.49 -12.60 6.17
C ALA A 444 -5.52 -11.47 6.29
N LEU A 445 -6.83 -11.79 6.37
CA LEU A 445 -7.88 -10.78 6.53
C LEU A 445 -7.70 -10.01 7.84
N ILE A 446 -7.39 -10.68 8.95
CA ILE A 446 -7.12 -10.02 10.23
C ILE A 446 -5.90 -9.10 10.13
N ARG A 447 -4.76 -9.60 9.63
CA ARG A 447 -3.52 -8.82 9.51
C ARG A 447 -3.71 -7.57 8.65
N TYR A 448 -4.32 -7.72 7.46
CA TYR A 448 -4.63 -6.58 6.61
C TYR A 448 -5.63 -5.61 7.26
N SER A 449 -6.57 -6.13 8.09
CA SER A 449 -7.53 -5.28 8.80
C SER A 449 -6.84 -4.39 9.83
N LEU A 450 -5.87 -4.93 10.57
CA LEU A 450 -5.09 -4.15 11.54
C LEU A 450 -4.29 -3.05 10.82
N VAL A 451 -3.57 -3.39 9.76
CA VAL A 451 -2.75 -2.43 9.00
C VAL A 451 -3.62 -1.41 8.24
N SER A 452 -4.79 -1.83 7.73
CA SER A 452 -5.75 -0.91 7.10
C SER A 452 -6.23 0.17 8.07
N SER A 453 -6.48 -0.18 9.34
CA SER A 453 -6.90 0.78 10.37
C SER A 453 -5.88 1.88 10.64
N LEU A 454 -4.61 1.63 10.36
CA LEU A 454 -3.51 2.60 10.48
C LEU A 454 -3.45 3.59 9.31
N GLY A 455 -4.20 3.37 8.23
CA GLY A 455 -4.24 4.22 7.04
C GLY A 455 -3.38 3.70 5.88
N SER A 456 -3.18 2.39 5.75
CA SER A 456 -2.52 1.79 4.60
C SER A 456 -3.53 1.49 3.48
N GLU A 457 -3.39 2.17 2.34
CA GLU A 457 -4.27 1.98 1.17
C GLU A 457 -4.16 0.56 0.61
N SER A 458 -2.95 0.01 0.51
CA SER A 458 -2.74 -1.34 -0.02
C SER A 458 -3.40 -2.40 0.86
N ALA A 459 -3.30 -2.27 2.18
CA ALA A 459 -3.95 -3.18 3.11
C ALA A 459 -5.48 -3.09 3.02
N ALA A 460 -6.05 -1.88 2.92
CA ALA A 460 -7.48 -1.68 2.77
C ALA A 460 -8.02 -2.32 1.47
N ASN A 461 -7.32 -2.18 0.36
CA ASN A 461 -7.66 -2.82 -0.91
C ASN A 461 -7.57 -4.35 -0.82
N ASN A 462 -6.59 -4.89 -0.10
CA ASN A 462 -6.45 -6.33 0.13
C ASN A 462 -7.57 -6.89 1.03
N VAL A 463 -8.02 -6.14 2.03
CA VAL A 463 -9.24 -6.47 2.81
C VAL A 463 -10.46 -6.59 1.88
N VAL A 464 -10.68 -5.61 1.00
CA VAL A 464 -11.78 -5.64 0.02
C VAL A 464 -11.69 -6.86 -0.87
N TRP A 465 -10.49 -7.18 -1.37
CA TRP A 465 -10.27 -8.35 -2.21
C TRP A 465 -10.60 -9.66 -1.47
N LEU A 466 -10.12 -9.82 -0.23
CA LEU A 466 -10.39 -11.00 0.61
C LEU A 466 -11.88 -11.17 0.91
N LEU A 467 -12.60 -10.10 1.25
CA LEU A 467 -14.04 -10.12 1.49
C LEU A 467 -14.83 -10.53 0.22
N ARG A 468 -14.37 -10.12 -0.96
CA ARG A 468 -15.07 -10.39 -2.23
C ARG A 468 -14.74 -11.74 -2.83
N LYS A 469 -13.51 -12.23 -2.70
CA LYS A 469 -12.94 -13.33 -3.50
C LYS A 469 -12.59 -14.57 -2.70
N SER A 470 -12.27 -14.45 -1.41
CA SER A 470 -11.86 -15.59 -0.59
C SER A 470 -13.03 -16.18 0.21
N ASN A 471 -12.74 -17.29 0.85
CA ASN A 471 -13.65 -17.92 1.82
C ASN A 471 -13.35 -17.52 3.28
N ALA A 472 -12.51 -16.49 3.47
CA ALA A 472 -12.15 -16.00 4.80
C ALA A 472 -13.38 -15.58 5.62
N TYR A 473 -14.30 -14.89 4.96
CA TYR A 473 -15.56 -14.44 5.56
C TYR A 473 -16.71 -14.80 4.62
N THR A 474 -17.61 -15.68 5.09
CA THR A 474 -18.64 -16.29 4.24
C THR A 474 -20.06 -15.79 4.52
N ASN A 475 -20.23 -14.83 5.43
CA ASN A 475 -21.53 -14.25 5.74
C ASN A 475 -22.12 -13.48 4.55
N ASP A 476 -23.44 -13.38 4.50
CA ASP A 476 -24.16 -12.72 3.41
C ASP A 476 -23.86 -11.22 3.29
N ASP A 477 -23.47 -10.57 4.39
CA ASP A 477 -23.12 -9.15 4.48
C ASP A 477 -21.72 -8.80 3.96
N ARG A 478 -20.90 -9.79 3.56
CA ARG A 478 -19.51 -9.59 3.10
C ARG A 478 -19.35 -8.53 2.01
N PHE A 479 -20.31 -8.41 1.11
CA PHE A 479 -20.28 -7.42 0.06
C PHE A 479 -20.60 -6.02 0.56
N GLU A 480 -21.47 -5.89 1.58
CA GLU A 480 -21.75 -4.61 2.23
C GLU A 480 -20.55 -4.14 3.04
N LEU A 481 -19.83 -5.08 3.72
CA LEU A 481 -18.56 -4.76 4.39
C LEU A 481 -17.51 -4.29 3.37
N ALA A 482 -17.37 -5.00 2.24
CA ALA A 482 -16.46 -4.57 1.17
C ALA A 482 -16.83 -3.19 0.61
N ALA A 483 -18.14 -2.90 0.42
CA ALA A 483 -18.58 -1.60 -0.05
C ALA A 483 -18.31 -0.47 0.96
N ARG A 484 -18.47 -0.74 2.26
CA ARG A 484 -18.11 0.22 3.31
C ARG A 484 -16.62 0.55 3.27
N MET A 485 -15.75 -0.45 3.16
CA MET A 485 -14.32 -0.24 3.00
C MET A 485 -13.98 0.53 1.71
N LEU A 486 -14.64 0.23 0.59
CA LEU A 486 -14.46 0.97 -0.66
C LEU A 486 -14.85 2.44 -0.52
N ARG A 487 -15.96 2.76 0.19
CA ARG A 487 -16.34 4.16 0.46
C ARG A 487 -15.28 4.87 1.31
N GLU A 488 -14.70 4.19 2.29
CA GLU A 488 -13.59 4.71 3.09
C GLU A 488 -12.34 4.98 2.23
N ILE A 489 -11.93 4.03 1.40
CA ILE A 489 -10.80 4.18 0.47
C ILE A 489 -11.04 5.37 -0.48
N ILE A 490 -12.25 5.51 -1.02
CA ILE A 490 -12.62 6.64 -1.87
C ILE A 490 -12.52 7.97 -1.11
N HIS A 491 -12.99 8.01 0.12
CA HIS A 491 -12.94 9.21 0.97
C HIS A 491 -11.50 9.61 1.32
N CYS A 492 -10.69 8.65 1.75
CA CYS A 492 -9.35 8.90 2.29
C CYS A 492 -8.29 9.13 1.20
N TYR A 493 -8.39 8.42 0.07
CA TYR A 493 -7.35 8.39 -0.97
C TYR A 493 -7.84 8.90 -2.33
N GLY A 494 -9.17 9.00 -2.54
CA GLY A 494 -9.71 9.37 -3.83
C GLY A 494 -9.56 8.30 -4.92
N SER A 495 -9.22 7.05 -4.53
CA SER A 495 -8.83 5.94 -5.42
C SER A 495 -9.83 5.71 -6.55
N PRO A 496 -9.41 5.82 -7.83
CA PRO A 496 -10.26 5.53 -8.97
C PRO A 496 -10.59 4.04 -9.09
N GLU A 497 -9.68 3.17 -8.67
CA GLU A 497 -9.88 1.72 -8.63
C GLU A 497 -11.00 1.33 -7.67
N ALA A 498 -10.99 1.89 -6.46
CA ALA A 498 -12.03 1.66 -5.47
C ALA A 498 -13.41 2.14 -5.96
N ARG A 499 -13.45 3.23 -6.75
CA ARG A 499 -14.68 3.70 -7.38
C ARG A 499 -15.22 2.69 -8.40
N VAL A 500 -14.37 2.08 -9.21
CA VAL A 500 -14.77 1.05 -10.16
C VAL A 500 -15.26 -0.20 -9.45
N ASP A 501 -14.56 -0.65 -8.42
CA ASP A 501 -14.97 -1.82 -7.63
C ASP A 501 -16.33 -1.60 -6.93
N LEU A 502 -16.57 -0.42 -6.38
CA LEU A 502 -17.88 -0.07 -5.80
C LEU A 502 -18.98 -0.01 -6.86
N ALA A 503 -18.70 0.58 -8.02
CA ALA A 503 -19.64 0.61 -9.14
C ALA A 503 -20.02 -0.80 -9.61
N ASP A 504 -19.08 -1.72 -9.64
CA ASP A 504 -19.33 -3.12 -10.02
C ASP A 504 -20.21 -3.85 -8.99
N LEU A 505 -20.03 -3.60 -7.69
CA LEU A 505 -20.90 -4.12 -6.64
C LEU A 505 -22.32 -3.58 -6.76
N LEU A 506 -22.47 -2.29 -7.04
CA LEU A 506 -23.76 -1.64 -7.29
C LEU A 506 -24.44 -2.24 -8.53
N ARG A 507 -23.74 -2.32 -9.66
CA ARG A 507 -24.28 -2.87 -10.91
C ARG A 507 -24.71 -4.33 -10.77
N THR A 508 -24.03 -5.12 -9.97
CA THR A 508 -24.38 -6.51 -9.69
C THR A 508 -25.46 -6.65 -8.59
N ARG A 509 -25.97 -5.53 -8.05
CA ARG A 509 -26.98 -5.44 -6.98
C ARG A 509 -26.62 -6.23 -5.73
N LYS A 510 -25.33 -6.22 -5.39
CA LYS A 510 -24.82 -6.87 -4.18
C LYS A 510 -24.81 -5.94 -2.98
N VAL A 511 -24.94 -4.64 -3.22
CA VAL A 511 -24.97 -3.59 -2.18
C VAL A 511 -25.99 -2.52 -2.55
N GLU A 512 -26.55 -1.86 -1.55
CA GLU A 512 -27.52 -0.79 -1.75
C GLU A 512 -26.84 0.51 -2.17
N PRO A 513 -27.47 1.29 -3.10
CA PRO A 513 -26.95 2.57 -3.52
C PRO A 513 -27.04 3.58 -2.39
N ASP A 514 -25.98 4.37 -2.20
CA ASP A 514 -25.97 5.49 -1.28
C ASP A 514 -26.83 6.63 -1.85
N LEU A 515 -27.88 7.02 -1.11
CA LEU A 515 -28.85 8.03 -1.54
C LEU A 515 -28.30 9.47 -1.46
N THR A 516 -27.11 9.67 -0.94
CA THR A 516 -26.47 10.98 -0.76
C THR A 516 -25.79 11.51 -2.02
N PHE A 517 -25.73 10.71 -3.10
CA PHE A 517 -25.16 11.17 -4.35
C PHE A 517 -26.05 12.20 -5.04
N ASP A 518 -25.46 13.35 -5.33
CA ASP A 518 -26.12 14.43 -6.09
C ASP A 518 -26.39 13.97 -7.54
N LEU A 519 -27.64 13.59 -7.79
CA LEU A 519 -28.14 13.15 -9.08
C LEU A 519 -28.20 14.28 -10.14
N ASN A 520 -27.82 15.50 -9.75
CA ASN A 520 -27.90 16.70 -10.60
C ASN A 520 -26.63 17.01 -11.36
N ASN A 521 -25.63 16.12 -11.37
CA ASN A 521 -24.43 16.37 -12.14
C ASN A 521 -24.77 16.34 -13.63
N GLU A 522 -24.63 17.49 -14.31
CA GLU A 522 -24.98 17.76 -15.73
C GLU A 522 -24.28 16.84 -16.74
N TYR A 523 -23.47 15.90 -16.27
CA TYR A 523 -22.53 15.21 -17.15
C TYR A 523 -23.19 14.26 -18.12
N GLU A 524 -24.38 13.68 -17.79
CA GLU A 524 -25.08 12.82 -18.71
C GLU A 524 -26.58 12.70 -18.35
N GLN A 525 -27.43 12.90 -19.35
CA GLN A 525 -28.85 12.60 -19.21
C GLN A 525 -29.01 11.14 -18.82
N ALA A 526 -29.47 10.89 -17.60
CA ALA A 526 -29.77 9.53 -17.16
C ALA A 526 -30.93 8.96 -18.00
N ALA A 527 -30.84 7.67 -18.32
CA ALA A 527 -31.95 6.98 -18.98
C ALA A 527 -33.19 7.04 -18.07
N LEU A 528 -34.34 7.47 -18.60
CA LEU A 528 -35.58 7.68 -17.85
C LEU A 528 -36.03 6.44 -17.06
N ASN A 529 -35.68 5.25 -17.54
CA ASN A 529 -36.05 3.95 -16.94
C ASN A 529 -34.87 3.22 -16.27
N ALA A 530 -33.73 3.89 -16.06
CA ALA A 530 -32.57 3.27 -15.43
C ALA A 530 -32.83 3.04 -13.93
N SER A 531 -32.36 1.89 -13.43
CA SER A 531 -32.41 1.60 -12.01
C SER A 531 -31.50 2.58 -11.21
N THR A 532 -31.83 2.77 -9.92
CA THR A 532 -31.00 3.58 -9.01
C THR A 532 -29.57 3.03 -8.93
N TYR A 533 -29.45 1.71 -8.94
CA TYR A 533 -28.16 1.00 -8.93
C TYR A 533 -27.29 1.33 -10.16
N ASP A 534 -27.88 1.27 -11.37
CA ASP A 534 -27.14 1.56 -12.60
C ASP A 534 -26.69 3.03 -12.64
N ARG A 535 -27.52 3.96 -12.15
CA ARG A 535 -27.18 5.40 -12.07
C ARG A 535 -26.03 5.63 -11.09
N ALA A 536 -26.11 5.05 -9.89
CA ALA A 536 -25.04 5.15 -8.90
C ALA A 536 -23.72 4.56 -9.42
N ALA A 537 -23.76 3.41 -10.07
CA ALA A 537 -22.58 2.80 -10.68
C ALA A 537 -21.95 3.70 -11.74
N VAL A 538 -22.76 4.29 -12.63
CA VAL A 538 -22.26 5.22 -13.66
C VAL A 538 -21.60 6.45 -13.05
N GLN A 539 -22.13 7.02 -11.97
CA GLN A 539 -21.51 8.17 -11.30
C GLN A 539 -20.10 7.84 -10.80
N HIS A 540 -19.90 6.65 -10.21
CA HIS A 540 -18.57 6.20 -9.80
C HIS A 540 -17.64 5.99 -11.00
N TYR A 541 -18.13 5.39 -12.11
CA TYR A 541 -17.33 5.26 -13.33
C TYR A 541 -16.94 6.62 -13.90
N VAL A 542 -17.85 7.60 -13.93
CA VAL A 542 -17.56 8.97 -14.39
C VAL A 542 -16.48 9.59 -13.51
N ALA A 543 -16.63 9.53 -12.17
CA ALA A 543 -15.65 10.10 -11.26
C ALA A 543 -14.25 9.47 -11.39
N ALA A 544 -14.17 8.18 -11.69
CA ALA A 544 -12.89 7.50 -11.93
C ALA A 544 -12.32 7.77 -13.33
N ALA A 545 -13.19 7.83 -14.36
CA ALA A 545 -12.79 8.04 -15.75
C ALA A 545 -12.22 9.45 -16.00
N PHE A 546 -12.68 10.44 -15.24
CA PHE A 546 -12.32 11.87 -15.41
C PHE A 546 -11.59 12.43 -14.18
N SER A 547 -10.94 11.56 -13.39
CA SER A 547 -9.98 11.96 -12.35
C SER A 547 -8.72 12.60 -12.98
N GLU A 548 -7.85 13.18 -12.16
CA GLU A 548 -6.55 13.73 -12.62
C GLU A 548 -5.71 12.69 -13.40
N LYS A 549 -5.81 11.42 -13.02
CA LYS A 549 -5.25 10.28 -13.76
C LYS A 549 -6.41 9.40 -14.23
N PRO A 550 -6.86 9.53 -15.50
CA PRO A 550 -7.97 8.74 -16.02
C PRO A 550 -7.72 7.24 -15.89
N TYR A 551 -8.66 6.53 -15.29
CA TYR A 551 -8.55 5.10 -15.08
C TYR A 551 -9.15 4.32 -16.26
N ALA A 552 -8.35 3.51 -16.93
CA ALA A 552 -8.71 2.84 -18.18
C ALA A 552 -9.95 1.94 -18.04
N GLU A 553 -10.05 1.16 -16.95
CA GLU A 553 -11.18 0.27 -16.70
C GLU A 553 -12.49 1.04 -16.48
N ALA A 554 -12.44 2.20 -15.83
CA ALA A 554 -13.60 3.08 -15.69
C ALA A 554 -14.11 3.58 -17.05
N LEU A 555 -13.17 3.98 -17.92
CA LEU A 555 -13.50 4.43 -19.28
C LEU A 555 -14.16 3.30 -20.10
N VAL A 556 -13.67 2.05 -19.96
CA VAL A 556 -14.28 0.88 -20.60
C VAL A 556 -15.69 0.63 -20.06
N ASN A 557 -15.87 0.61 -18.76
CA ASN A 557 -17.17 0.35 -18.12
C ASN A 557 -18.18 1.43 -18.47
N LEU A 558 -17.76 2.70 -18.50
CA LEU A 558 -18.60 3.82 -18.95
C LEU A 558 -18.93 3.72 -20.44
N GLY A 559 -17.99 3.30 -21.28
CA GLY A 559 -18.21 2.99 -22.70
C GLY A 559 -19.28 1.91 -22.89
N TRP A 560 -19.24 0.84 -22.12
CA TRP A 560 -20.27 -0.18 -22.11
C TRP A 560 -21.62 0.34 -21.61
N ALA A 561 -21.63 1.19 -20.58
CA ALA A 561 -22.86 1.82 -20.09
C ALA A 561 -23.56 2.63 -21.19
N HIS A 562 -22.81 3.42 -21.97
CA HIS A 562 -23.34 4.16 -23.11
C HIS A 562 -23.77 3.26 -24.27
N LEU A 563 -23.09 2.16 -24.51
CA LEU A 563 -23.44 1.20 -25.55
C LEU A 563 -24.78 0.49 -25.26
N LEU A 564 -24.96 0.10 -24.00
CA LEU A 564 -26.11 -0.71 -23.55
C LEU A 564 -27.27 0.12 -23.01
N GLY A 565 -27.05 1.39 -22.70
CA GLY A 565 -28.06 2.25 -22.05
C GLY A 565 -28.24 1.93 -20.55
N SER A 566 -27.21 1.40 -19.90
CA SER A 566 -27.24 1.05 -18.48
C SER A 566 -26.91 2.26 -17.62
N GLY A 567 -27.91 2.89 -17.00
CA GLY A 567 -27.76 4.08 -16.19
C GLY A 567 -27.67 5.41 -16.95
N VAL A 568 -27.37 5.37 -18.24
CA VAL A 568 -27.23 6.51 -19.16
C VAL A 568 -27.98 6.29 -20.46
N VAL A 569 -28.20 7.36 -21.22
CA VAL A 569 -28.81 7.28 -22.55
C VAL A 569 -27.84 6.60 -23.52
N VAL A 570 -28.35 5.69 -24.35
CA VAL A 570 -27.56 5.04 -25.39
C VAL A 570 -26.88 6.07 -26.30
N ASN A 571 -25.57 6.02 -26.39
CA ASN A 571 -24.77 6.88 -27.23
C ASN A 571 -23.55 6.14 -27.80
N PHE A 572 -23.68 5.63 -29.00
CA PHE A 572 -22.64 4.85 -29.67
C PHE A 572 -21.38 5.64 -29.98
N THR A 573 -21.50 6.91 -30.33
CA THR A 573 -20.33 7.76 -30.59
C THR A 573 -19.52 7.94 -29.33
N ARG A 574 -20.20 8.28 -28.22
CA ARG A 574 -19.57 8.46 -26.92
C ARG A 574 -18.93 7.16 -26.42
N SER A 575 -19.59 6.02 -26.62
CA SER A 575 -19.03 4.71 -26.30
C SER A 575 -17.70 4.44 -27.03
N LEU A 576 -17.61 4.74 -28.34
CA LEU A 576 -16.37 4.59 -29.10
C LEU A 576 -15.25 5.54 -28.66
N GLU A 577 -15.59 6.79 -28.35
CA GLU A 577 -14.65 7.78 -27.80
C GLU A 577 -14.06 7.30 -26.47
N LEU A 578 -14.91 6.78 -25.58
CA LEU A 578 -14.50 6.28 -24.27
C LEU A 578 -13.60 5.03 -24.38
N PHE A 579 -13.90 4.10 -25.27
CA PHE A 579 -13.01 2.97 -25.53
C PHE A 579 -11.66 3.40 -26.11
N ALA A 580 -11.64 4.39 -27.00
CA ALA A 580 -10.40 4.93 -27.52
C ALA A 580 -9.58 5.65 -26.44
N ALA A 581 -10.25 6.42 -25.57
CA ALA A 581 -9.63 7.08 -24.42
C ALA A 581 -9.07 6.07 -23.41
N GLY A 582 -9.81 4.97 -23.13
CA GLY A 582 -9.34 3.89 -22.27
C GLY A 582 -8.10 3.20 -22.83
N ALA A 583 -8.04 2.95 -24.12
CA ALA A 583 -6.85 2.40 -24.77
C ALA A 583 -5.65 3.36 -24.69
N ALA A 584 -5.89 4.67 -24.76
CA ALA A 584 -4.83 5.69 -24.63
C ALA A 584 -4.37 5.90 -23.19
N ALA A 585 -5.24 5.68 -22.20
CA ALA A 585 -4.91 5.79 -20.77
C ALA A 585 -4.19 4.55 -20.21
N SER A 586 -4.19 3.44 -20.95
CA SER A 586 -3.55 2.19 -20.51
C SER A 586 -2.02 2.28 -20.61
N HIS A 587 -1.32 1.77 -19.59
CA HIS A 587 0.14 1.82 -19.52
C HIS A 587 0.84 0.83 -20.45
N ASN A 588 0.16 -0.23 -20.86
CA ASN A 588 0.70 -1.26 -21.72
C ASN A 588 -0.36 -1.83 -22.67
N SER A 589 0.07 -2.58 -23.68
CA SER A 589 -0.81 -3.19 -24.69
C SER A 589 -1.77 -4.24 -24.12
N TYR A 590 -1.44 -4.83 -22.98
CA TYR A 590 -2.26 -5.84 -22.31
C TYR A 590 -3.48 -5.19 -21.64
N GLU A 591 -3.28 -4.08 -20.93
CA GLU A 591 -4.35 -3.27 -20.35
C GLU A 591 -5.23 -2.60 -21.41
N ALA A 592 -4.62 -2.21 -22.54
CA ALA A 592 -5.34 -1.61 -23.66
C ALA A 592 -6.25 -2.63 -24.41
N ALA A 593 -5.95 -3.91 -24.33
CA ALA A 593 -6.67 -4.95 -25.11
C ALA A 593 -8.19 -4.96 -24.84
N PRO A 594 -8.72 -4.89 -23.61
CA PRO A 594 -10.15 -4.81 -23.38
C PRO A 594 -10.82 -3.62 -24.08
N CYS A 595 -10.16 -2.45 -24.07
CA CYS A 595 -10.63 -1.23 -24.70
C CYS A 595 -10.74 -1.38 -26.23
N VAL A 596 -9.69 -1.93 -26.84
CA VAL A 596 -9.62 -2.16 -28.28
C VAL A 596 -10.69 -3.17 -28.73
N ILE A 597 -10.82 -4.28 -27.98
CA ILE A 597 -11.82 -5.32 -28.26
C ILE A 597 -13.24 -4.75 -28.11
N ALA A 598 -13.52 -4.01 -27.06
CA ALA A 598 -14.81 -3.36 -26.84
C ALA A 598 -15.15 -2.37 -27.98
N GLY A 599 -14.17 -1.57 -28.42
CA GLY A 599 -14.30 -0.69 -29.57
C GLY A 599 -14.59 -1.44 -30.86
N MET A 600 -13.97 -2.60 -31.12
CA MET A 600 -14.26 -3.45 -32.27
C MET A 600 -15.68 -4.05 -32.20
N ILE A 601 -16.08 -4.58 -31.04
CA ILE A 601 -17.42 -5.14 -30.84
C ILE A 601 -18.49 -4.04 -31.04
N SER A 602 -18.27 -2.83 -30.55
CA SER A 602 -19.19 -1.71 -30.73
C SER A 602 -19.35 -1.33 -32.21
N LYS A 603 -18.24 -1.28 -32.93
CA LYS A 603 -18.25 -1.08 -34.39
C LYS A 603 -19.04 -2.19 -35.11
N LEU A 604 -18.80 -3.45 -34.79
CA LEU A 604 -19.53 -4.58 -35.37
C LEU A 604 -21.03 -4.51 -35.03
N TRP A 605 -21.40 -4.12 -33.85
CA TRP A 605 -22.80 -3.98 -33.43
C TRP A 605 -23.52 -2.88 -34.19
N LEU A 606 -22.89 -1.72 -34.32
CA LEU A 606 -23.36 -0.63 -35.19
C LEU A 606 -23.64 -1.12 -36.60
N LEU A 607 -22.79 -1.95 -37.08
CA LEU A 607 -22.80 -2.47 -38.42
C LEU A 607 -23.96 -3.49 -38.60
N ALA A 608 -24.13 -4.42 -37.67
CA ALA A 608 -25.23 -5.37 -37.68
C ALA A 608 -26.61 -4.68 -37.53
N ALA A 609 -26.70 -3.69 -36.65
CA ALA A 609 -27.91 -2.89 -36.49
C ALA A 609 -28.29 -2.13 -37.77
N SER A 610 -27.30 -1.62 -38.49
CA SER A 610 -27.50 -0.92 -39.74
C SER A 610 -27.90 -1.85 -40.89
N ALA A 611 -27.33 -3.05 -40.95
CA ALA A 611 -27.72 -4.08 -41.92
C ALA A 611 -29.17 -4.54 -41.68
N SER A 612 -29.57 -4.73 -40.41
CA SER A 612 -30.95 -5.07 -40.06
C SER A 612 -31.94 -3.95 -40.43
N LEU A 613 -31.56 -2.68 -40.23
CA LEU A 613 -32.35 -1.53 -40.67
C LEU A 613 -32.51 -1.51 -42.21
N ARG A 614 -31.45 -1.78 -42.99
CA ARG A 614 -31.56 -1.85 -44.46
C ARG A 614 -32.49 -2.98 -44.92
N MET A 615 -32.39 -4.17 -44.32
CA MET A 615 -33.27 -5.30 -44.65
C MET A 615 -34.73 -4.95 -44.32
N ASN A 616 -35.01 -4.28 -43.22
CA ASN A 616 -36.37 -3.86 -42.88
C ASN A 616 -36.89 -2.72 -43.78
N PHE A 617 -36.04 -1.76 -44.15
CA PHE A 617 -36.42 -0.71 -45.10
C PHE A 617 -36.61 -1.21 -46.51
N GLY A 618 -35.80 -2.18 -46.96
CA GLY A 618 -35.98 -2.84 -48.27
C GLY A 618 -37.29 -3.64 -48.37
N SER A 619 -37.72 -4.24 -47.24
CA SER A 619 -39.02 -4.95 -47.18
C SER A 619 -40.24 -4.00 -47.14
N LEU A 620 -40.04 -2.71 -46.79
CA LEU A 620 -41.08 -1.68 -46.75
C LEU A 620 -41.21 -0.88 -48.04
N GLY A 621 -40.41 -1.14 -49.08
CA GLY A 621 -40.50 -0.53 -50.40
C GLY A 621 -40.28 1.01 -50.43
N LEU A 622 -39.50 1.53 -49.49
CA LEU A 622 -39.24 2.96 -49.41
C LEU A 622 -38.13 3.38 -50.38
N PRO A 623 -38.32 4.46 -51.18
CA PRO A 623 -37.37 4.88 -52.20
C PRO A 623 -36.12 5.52 -51.62
N ASP A 624 -34.96 5.38 -52.31
CA ASP A 624 -33.65 5.92 -51.97
C ASP A 624 -33.63 7.44 -51.66
N SER A 625 -34.66 8.16 -52.08
CA SER A 625 -34.86 9.59 -51.77
C SER A 625 -35.04 9.88 -50.26
N HIS A 626 -35.53 8.89 -49.47
CA HIS A 626 -35.67 9.04 -48.01
C HIS A 626 -34.32 8.99 -47.29
N PHE A 627 -33.35 8.23 -47.83
CA PHE A 627 -31.97 8.22 -47.34
C PHE A 627 -31.27 9.58 -47.55
N SER A 628 -31.51 10.21 -48.69
CA SER A 628 -30.96 11.51 -49.01
C SER A 628 -31.53 12.61 -48.09
N SER A 629 -32.81 12.48 -47.71
CA SER A 629 -33.46 13.44 -46.77
C SER A 629 -33.02 13.26 -45.32
N LEU A 630 -32.71 12.05 -44.87
CA LEU A 630 -32.14 11.75 -43.59
C LEU A 630 -30.69 12.29 -43.46
N LYS A 631 -29.92 12.18 -44.56
CA LYS A 631 -28.57 12.75 -44.68
C LYS A 631 -28.59 14.28 -44.57
N ALA A 632 -29.56 14.92 -45.22
CA ALA A 632 -29.75 16.37 -45.14
C ALA A 632 -30.23 16.87 -43.77
N ARG A 633 -31.06 16.08 -43.07
CA ARG A 633 -31.53 16.40 -41.68
C ARG A 633 -30.44 16.18 -40.62
N SER A 634 -29.52 15.24 -40.82
CA SER A 634 -28.34 15.02 -39.96
C SER A 634 -27.38 16.18 -40.06
N LEU A 635 -27.16 16.75 -41.26
CA LEU A 635 -26.37 17.98 -41.46
C LEU A 635 -27.01 19.21 -40.83
N ALA A 636 -28.31 19.17 -40.53
CA ALA A 636 -29.07 20.24 -39.87
C ALA A 636 -29.12 20.11 -38.32
N GLY A 637 -28.35 19.19 -37.70
CA GLY A 637 -28.14 19.15 -36.25
C GLY A 637 -29.23 18.44 -35.43
N SER A 638 -30.10 17.60 -36.02
CA SER A 638 -31.04 16.81 -35.21
C SER A 638 -30.39 15.52 -34.70
N SER A 639 -30.41 15.26 -33.39
CA SER A 639 -29.76 14.13 -32.74
C SER A 639 -30.12 12.74 -33.32
N ASN A 640 -31.38 12.55 -33.73
CA ASN A 640 -31.87 11.30 -34.32
C ASN A 640 -31.37 11.08 -35.76
N ALA A 641 -31.06 12.16 -36.48
CA ALA A 641 -30.53 12.05 -37.85
C ALA A 641 -29.01 11.88 -37.85
N LEU A 642 -28.29 12.35 -36.80
CA LEU A 642 -26.88 12.11 -36.63
C LEU A 642 -26.60 10.61 -36.36
N THR A 643 -27.45 9.97 -35.54
CA THR A 643 -27.39 8.54 -35.24
C THR A 643 -27.62 7.70 -36.52
N ALA A 644 -28.61 8.10 -37.33
CA ALA A 644 -28.90 7.41 -38.59
C ALA A 644 -27.76 7.56 -39.63
N LEU A 645 -27.08 8.75 -39.67
CA LEU A 645 -25.93 8.94 -40.59
C LEU A 645 -24.70 8.20 -40.17
N GLN A 646 -24.41 8.12 -38.88
CA GLN A 646 -23.31 7.33 -38.34
C GLN A 646 -23.50 5.84 -38.62
N ILE A 647 -24.75 5.38 -38.55
CA ILE A 647 -25.15 4.03 -38.96
C ILE A 647 -24.88 3.84 -40.46
N ILE A 648 -25.20 4.79 -41.32
CA ILE A 648 -25.03 4.71 -42.78
C ILE A 648 -23.54 4.73 -43.20
N GLN A 649 -22.72 5.60 -42.59
CA GLN A 649 -21.28 5.66 -42.86
C GLN A 649 -20.54 4.40 -42.38
N GLY A 650 -21.00 3.78 -41.29
CA GLY A 650 -20.54 2.46 -40.86
C GLY A 650 -20.77 1.39 -41.91
N ILE A 651 -21.87 1.45 -42.71
CA ILE A 651 -22.23 0.46 -43.69
C ILE A 651 -21.30 0.45 -44.93
N GLU A 652 -20.87 1.62 -45.40
CA GLU A 652 -19.98 1.70 -46.58
C GLU A 652 -18.61 1.07 -46.33
N ILE A 653 -18.18 0.99 -45.08
CA ILE A 653 -16.91 0.39 -44.69
C ILE A 653 -17.01 -1.15 -44.63
N ILE A 654 -18.18 -1.73 -44.33
CA ILE A 654 -18.35 -3.20 -44.14
C ILE A 654 -18.45 -3.96 -45.45
N GLU A 655 -19.10 -3.41 -46.45
CA GLU A 655 -19.18 -4.11 -47.74
C GLU A 655 -17.80 -4.47 -48.29
N ARG A 656 -16.74 -3.75 -47.83
CA ARG A 656 -15.35 -4.03 -48.22
C ARG A 656 -14.62 -5.08 -47.38
N TYR A 657 -15.01 -5.31 -46.09
CA TYR A 657 -14.17 -6.10 -45.17
C TYR A 657 -14.92 -7.13 -44.29
N SER A 658 -16.18 -7.45 -44.60
CA SER A 658 -17.12 -8.10 -43.66
C SER A 658 -16.73 -9.48 -43.11
N LEU A 659 -16.12 -10.34 -43.90
CA LEU A 659 -15.83 -11.71 -43.44
C LEU A 659 -14.50 -11.84 -42.70
N TYR A 660 -13.49 -11.06 -43.10
CA TYR A 660 -12.14 -11.12 -42.50
C TYR A 660 -12.07 -10.51 -41.11
N VAL A 661 -12.81 -9.39 -40.90
CA VAL A 661 -12.89 -8.69 -39.63
C VAL A 661 -13.73 -9.48 -38.60
N LEU A 662 -14.79 -10.16 -39.07
CA LEU A 662 -15.60 -11.02 -38.19
C LEU A 662 -14.83 -12.24 -37.68
N THR A 663 -14.03 -12.88 -38.52
CA THR A 663 -13.19 -14.03 -38.12
C THR A 663 -12.05 -13.60 -37.19
N LEU A 664 -11.41 -12.45 -37.42
CA LEU A 664 -10.38 -11.92 -36.54
C LEU A 664 -10.93 -11.48 -35.19
N ALA A 665 -12.11 -10.84 -35.15
CA ALA A 665 -12.76 -10.42 -33.91
C ALA A 665 -13.22 -11.64 -33.08
N LEU A 666 -13.78 -12.66 -33.73
CA LEU A 666 -14.18 -13.91 -33.05
C LEU A 666 -12.96 -14.69 -32.53
N ALA A 667 -11.88 -14.75 -33.30
CA ALA A 667 -10.63 -15.36 -32.89
C ALA A 667 -9.98 -14.60 -31.71
N SER A 668 -10.05 -13.25 -31.71
CA SER A 668 -9.55 -12.43 -30.64
C SER A 668 -10.38 -12.58 -29.35
N VAL A 669 -11.71 -12.66 -29.45
CA VAL A 669 -12.61 -12.91 -28.31
C VAL A 669 -12.42 -14.34 -27.77
N LEU A 670 -12.21 -15.32 -28.62
CA LEU A 670 -11.91 -16.70 -28.22
C LEU A 670 -10.53 -16.81 -27.59
N ALA A 671 -9.51 -16.14 -28.12
CA ALA A 671 -8.16 -16.09 -27.56
C ALA A 671 -8.16 -15.38 -26.20
N TYR A 672 -8.89 -14.27 -26.08
CA TYR A 672 -9.05 -13.54 -24.79
C TYR A 672 -9.79 -14.40 -23.76
N ARG A 673 -10.83 -15.13 -24.16
CA ARG A 673 -11.56 -16.05 -23.27
C ARG A 673 -10.73 -17.27 -22.86
N MET A 674 -9.78 -17.71 -23.71
CA MET A 674 -8.83 -18.78 -23.39
C MET A 674 -7.66 -18.29 -22.50
N MET A 675 -7.38 -16.98 -22.49
CA MET A 675 -6.38 -16.34 -21.63
C MET A 675 -6.93 -15.89 -20.27
N LEU A 676 -8.26 -15.80 -20.12
CA LEU A 676 -8.88 -15.59 -18.82
C LEU A 676 -8.88 -16.93 -18.09
N PRO A 677 -8.30 -17.02 -16.87
CA PRO A 677 -8.44 -18.20 -16.05
C PRO A 677 -9.92 -18.51 -15.88
N SER A 678 -10.28 -19.78 -16.03
CA SER A 678 -11.65 -20.27 -15.84
C SER A 678 -12.15 -19.83 -14.47
N ARG A 679 -13.12 -18.90 -14.49
CA ARG A 679 -13.81 -18.46 -13.27
C ARG A 679 -14.64 -19.59 -12.68
#